data_742e217e4ebe44306625829100768a64
#
_entry.id   742e217e4ebe44306625829100768a64
#
_cell.length_a   1.000
_cell.length_b   1.000
_cell.length_c   1.000
_cell.angle_alpha   90.00
_cell.angle_beta   90.00
_cell.angle_gamma   90.00
#
_symmetry.space_group_name_H-M   'P 1'
#
loop_
_entity.id
_entity.type
_entity.pdbx_description
1 polymer ?
#
loop_
_entity_poly.entity_id
_entity_poly.type
_entity_poly.pdbx_seq_one_letter_code
_entity_poly.pdbx_strand_id
1 'polypeptide(L)'
;MAQETWNDYKQKKHSRPLPLKGIRVLEVCTLLLGPAGPGFAAEMGAEVIKCEIPPMGDTCRDLTPFGYQFREQGVAFAHMNTNKYFLGLDLHKPEAQEVFRELAAKSDIIENNLRPGVMENWNVGYRQIKEINPGIIYLAKNGFGQWGQYAEENRPSNDGASQGFSGYAWLSSFPNQPPLKNRLYICDNYGALMGELAALAALHYRQRTGKGQFIELSQTEAIMRAMTWVWPYQQITGKVAMPAGNRDLSVCPADTFRCSDDNFVAIAAPAPDEFRGLCTAMGRPGLAHDPRFKDHLTRLKEANAAAILKIIADWARTKTPTEIERLAEKHGFAASHVYTTKDVVEDENFRARGFMTEVDDPVLGKYLDHEFPVMMSKTPPRVEWGCRAVGFDNEYILMHTLGKSEDEIQQLYYCGALGKWADVPTRRPPSNWDGKAGLRTTLDLSLKVGQQPALARKQNNKERISREQLKDWMDWIRKNDDPRIAHTRPEALDDITVLDLSYKNFTGCYCSSMLSEFGARVIRIEPPEGDFIRTCTPYGILYKGEGLNYLSEGRNKRHITLNLEKSEGRKIIKSLVEKADVLVETFSPGVMENWGIGYEQLKGINPGLIFASITPFGQFGPMKKSRMPDYDNVTQARSGVQSATGEVLPEGKSYDEYPWTVPTKAGPWIGWAQPGTFMAVGILAALYWRGISKEGQALDMATTESYARFDDYAALWYQETGIVCERFGSLDTAGWLYCFAPTKDGAVFLGGLRLEMWQAFADMMGKWEEWGADSWTTLQVFMREEEQRKWAPLVFAETRKYTNQELVNISIEYSKKGRLAPITTVVAPVCSPDEPMKDPNWLDRGMFTPVKDPLYGELIVAQAQHKMTETPIRTKWVCRPIGYDNEHIYLKYLGWGPSKLKELKRKGII
;
A
#
# COMPACT_ATOMS: atom_id res chain seq x y z
N MET A 1 8.56 -29.83 13.58
CA MET A 1 9.69 -29.16 12.92
C MET A 1 9.34 -27.76 12.44
N ALA A 2 8.26 -27.48 11.67
CA ALA A 2 7.84 -26.07 11.42
C ALA A 2 7.53 -25.31 12.70
N GLN A 3 7.10 -26.02 13.69
CA GLN A 3 6.80 -25.50 15.03
C GLN A 3 8.02 -24.98 15.76
N GLU A 4 9.24 -25.51 15.50
CA GLU A 4 10.47 -25.08 16.17
C GLU A 4 10.93 -23.70 15.69
N THR A 5 10.74 -23.35 14.40
CA THR A 5 11.13 -22.05 13.86
C THR A 5 10.35 -20.89 14.50
N TRP A 6 9.06 -21.10 14.78
CA TRP A 6 8.15 -20.09 15.32
C TRP A 6 7.86 -20.24 16.81
N ASN A 7 8.35 -21.35 17.44
CA ASN A 7 8.31 -21.47 18.90
C ASN A 7 9.06 -20.31 19.54
N ASP A 8 8.48 -19.73 20.57
CA ASP A 8 9.06 -18.59 21.29
C ASP A 8 9.30 -17.31 20.44
N TYR A 9 8.72 -17.21 19.22
CA TYR A 9 8.90 -16.05 18.36
C TYR A 9 8.61 -14.75 19.11
N LYS A 10 7.41 -14.63 19.68
CA LYS A 10 6.96 -13.44 20.41
C LYS A 10 7.82 -13.15 21.64
N GLN A 11 8.22 -14.18 22.37
CA GLN A 11 9.04 -14.07 23.60
C GLN A 11 10.48 -13.63 23.32
N LYS A 12 11.05 -14.11 22.19
CA LYS A 12 12.44 -13.81 21.81
C LYS A 12 12.57 -12.62 20.87
N LYS A 13 11.48 -12.02 20.45
CA LYS A 13 11.43 -10.94 19.46
C LYS A 13 12.37 -9.80 19.82
N HIS A 14 12.32 -9.29 21.05
CA HIS A 14 13.13 -8.16 21.50
C HIS A 14 14.62 -8.50 21.73
N SER A 15 14.99 -9.77 21.83
CA SER A 15 16.38 -10.20 21.98
C SER A 15 17.12 -10.45 20.65
N ARG A 16 16.41 -10.42 19.51
CA ARG A 16 16.95 -10.68 18.18
C ARG A 16 17.37 -9.39 17.48
N PRO A 17 18.36 -9.44 16.56
CA PRO A 17 18.70 -8.28 15.75
C PRO A 17 17.56 -7.86 14.83
N LEU A 18 17.66 -6.66 14.27
CA LEU A 18 16.75 -6.12 13.27
C LEU A 18 17.41 -6.16 11.87
N PRO A 19 16.64 -6.37 10.78
CA PRO A 19 17.25 -6.64 9.47
C PRO A 19 17.95 -5.44 8.85
N LEU A 20 17.50 -4.20 9.14
CA LEU A 20 18.08 -2.96 8.62
C LEU A 20 18.95 -2.21 9.64
N LYS A 21 19.40 -2.89 10.72
CA LYS A 21 20.29 -2.27 11.70
C LYS A 21 21.55 -1.75 11.05
N GLY A 22 21.87 -0.48 11.29
CA GLY A 22 23.03 0.22 10.73
C GLY A 22 22.72 1.02 9.45
N ILE A 23 21.49 0.96 8.94
CA ILE A 23 21.00 1.84 7.88
C ILE A 23 20.44 3.13 8.52
N ARG A 24 20.83 4.28 7.97
CA ARG A 24 20.27 5.59 8.36
C ARG A 24 19.45 6.19 7.24
N VAL A 25 18.21 6.53 7.57
CA VAL A 25 17.26 7.21 6.68
C VAL A 25 17.05 8.65 7.17
N LEU A 26 17.25 9.61 6.28
CA LEU A 26 16.95 11.03 6.54
C LEU A 26 15.63 11.37 5.84
N GLU A 27 14.60 11.64 6.64
CA GLU A 27 13.23 11.82 6.17
C GLU A 27 12.84 13.30 6.17
N VAL A 28 12.38 13.82 5.01
CA VAL A 28 11.75 15.14 4.86
C VAL A 28 10.36 14.95 4.29
N CYS A 29 9.49 14.32 5.05
CA CYS A 29 8.17 13.92 4.61
C CYS A 29 7.06 14.51 5.49
N THR A 30 5.88 14.67 4.88
CA THR A 30 4.66 15.10 5.57
C THR A 30 3.47 14.22 5.20
N LEU A 31 2.41 14.28 6.01
CA LEU A 31 1.17 13.54 5.85
C LEU A 31 1.38 12.01 5.95
N LEU A 32 0.95 11.22 4.95
CA LEU A 32 0.90 9.76 5.01
C LEU A 32 1.83 9.10 3.99
N LEU A 33 1.73 9.45 2.70
CA LEU A 33 2.55 8.89 1.62
C LEU A 33 4.06 8.92 1.92
N GLY A 34 4.52 10.02 2.47
CA GLY A 34 5.93 10.19 2.81
C GLY A 34 6.34 9.35 4.00
N PRO A 35 5.76 9.59 5.20
CA PRO A 35 6.22 9.03 6.46
C PRO A 35 6.04 7.53 6.63
N ALA A 36 5.04 6.89 5.99
CA ALA A 36 4.75 5.47 6.20
C ALA A 36 5.89 4.55 5.74
N GLY A 37 6.56 4.84 4.61
CA GLY A 37 7.71 4.07 4.12
C GLY A 37 8.87 4.03 5.13
N PRO A 38 9.44 5.19 5.51
CA PRO A 38 10.44 5.27 6.57
C PRO A 38 9.97 4.66 7.91
N GLY A 39 8.67 4.70 8.22
CA GLY A 39 8.09 4.01 9.37
C GLY A 39 8.29 2.49 9.29
N PHE A 40 8.05 1.87 8.13
CA PHE A 40 8.34 0.45 7.92
C PHE A 40 9.84 0.14 8.07
N ALA A 41 10.71 1.00 7.51
CA ALA A 41 12.17 0.86 7.69
C ALA A 41 12.58 0.98 9.17
N ALA A 42 11.97 1.88 9.94
CA ALA A 42 12.22 2.07 11.36
C ALA A 42 11.83 0.83 12.19
N GLU A 43 10.66 0.23 11.90
CA GLU A 43 10.24 -1.03 12.54
C GLU A 43 11.18 -2.20 12.18
N MET A 44 11.81 -2.15 11.00
CA MET A 44 12.85 -3.09 10.56
C MET A 44 14.25 -2.73 11.09
N GLY A 45 14.41 -1.66 11.87
CA GLY A 45 15.62 -1.29 12.60
C GLY A 45 16.54 -0.28 11.93
N ALA A 46 16.09 0.39 10.89
CA ALA A 46 16.79 1.56 10.37
C ALA A 46 16.71 2.73 11.37
N GLU A 47 17.79 3.50 11.49
CA GLU A 47 17.81 4.77 12.22
C GLU A 47 17.15 5.85 11.35
N VAL A 48 15.88 6.14 11.59
CA VAL A 48 15.14 7.13 10.82
C VAL A 48 15.14 8.46 11.55
N ILE A 49 15.69 9.50 10.93
CA ILE A 49 15.71 10.88 11.41
C ILE A 49 14.66 11.67 10.61
N LYS A 50 13.54 11.98 11.24
CA LYS A 50 12.47 12.80 10.66
C LYS A 50 12.77 14.28 10.89
N CYS A 51 13.06 14.99 9.79
CA CYS A 51 13.25 16.44 9.77
C CYS A 51 11.91 17.14 9.59
N GLU A 52 11.53 17.97 10.55
CA GLU A 52 10.27 18.71 10.54
C GLU A 52 10.52 20.21 10.69
N ILE A 53 9.70 21.04 10.05
CA ILE A 53 9.78 22.50 10.20
C ILE A 53 9.20 22.89 11.56
N PRO A 54 10.04 23.41 12.49
CA PRO A 54 9.55 23.83 13.80
C PRO A 54 8.72 25.13 13.69
N PRO A 55 7.87 25.40 14.66
CA PRO A 55 7.50 24.56 15.78
C PRO A 55 6.33 23.61 15.47
N MET A 56 5.68 23.74 14.32
CA MET A 56 4.42 23.06 13.97
C MET A 56 4.63 21.62 13.51
N GLY A 57 5.75 21.34 12.82
CA GLY A 57 6.05 20.03 12.30
C GLY A 57 5.16 19.57 11.13
N ASP A 58 4.97 18.28 11.06
CA ASP A 58 4.16 17.61 10.05
C ASP A 58 2.67 17.94 10.24
N THR A 59 1.98 18.27 9.15
CA THR A 59 0.53 18.56 9.15
C THR A 59 -0.29 17.36 9.66
N CYS A 60 0.22 16.14 9.52
CA CYS A 60 -0.45 14.93 10.00
C CYS A 60 -0.63 14.93 11.53
N ARG A 61 0.15 15.72 12.27
CA ARG A 61 0.00 15.88 13.72
C ARG A 61 -1.37 16.45 14.12
N ASP A 62 -2.03 17.15 13.19
CA ASP A 62 -3.35 17.76 13.39
C ASP A 62 -4.48 17.01 12.69
N LEU A 63 -4.18 16.02 11.85
CA LEU A 63 -5.18 15.23 11.16
C LEU A 63 -5.69 14.12 12.07
N THR A 64 -6.90 14.28 12.56
CA THR A 64 -7.52 13.35 13.51
C THR A 64 -8.99 13.16 13.18
N PRO A 65 -9.54 11.96 13.39
CA PRO A 65 -10.96 11.72 13.19
C PRO A 65 -11.80 12.69 14.01
N PHE A 66 -12.69 13.43 13.35
CA PHE A 66 -13.59 14.41 13.95
C PHE A 66 -12.91 15.44 14.86
N GLY A 67 -11.62 15.72 14.66
CA GLY A 67 -10.88 16.72 15.45
C GLY A 67 -10.38 16.23 16.81
N TYR A 68 -10.40 14.93 17.10
CA TYR A 68 -9.87 14.39 18.37
C TYR A 68 -8.44 13.87 18.21
N GLN A 69 -7.60 14.11 19.20
CA GLN A 69 -6.19 13.70 19.20
C GLN A 69 -5.91 12.55 20.14
N PHE A 70 -4.98 11.69 19.73
CA PHE A 70 -4.36 10.69 20.58
C PHE A 70 -3.19 11.32 21.34
N ARG A 71 -3.36 11.55 22.64
CA ARG A 71 -2.28 12.08 23.50
C ARG A 71 -1.54 13.26 22.85
N GLU A 72 -2.34 14.20 22.32
CA GLU A 72 -1.90 15.43 21.65
C GLU A 72 -1.21 15.25 20.28
N GLN A 73 -1.33 14.07 19.69
CA GLN A 73 -0.88 13.75 18.33
C GLN A 73 -2.07 13.31 17.49
N GLY A 74 -1.97 13.52 16.19
CA GLY A 74 -2.86 12.84 15.25
C GLY A 74 -2.70 11.32 15.37
N VAL A 75 -3.80 10.57 15.42
CA VAL A 75 -3.73 9.10 15.56
C VAL A 75 -3.00 8.43 14.40
N ALA A 76 -3.18 8.91 13.17
CA ALA A 76 -2.42 8.43 12.01
C ALA A 76 -0.93 8.80 12.12
N PHE A 77 -0.61 10.00 12.63
CA PHE A 77 0.78 10.39 12.88
C PHE A 77 1.45 9.46 13.88
N ALA A 78 0.76 9.14 14.98
CA ALA A 78 1.31 8.29 16.04
C ALA A 78 1.67 6.90 15.49
N HIS A 79 0.76 6.30 14.69
CA HIS A 79 0.95 4.98 14.11
C HIS A 79 2.09 4.92 13.06
N MET A 80 2.22 5.94 12.20
CA MET A 80 3.19 5.92 11.09
C MET A 80 4.60 6.39 11.46
N ASN A 81 4.76 6.95 12.65
CA ASN A 81 6.02 7.56 13.07
C ASN A 81 6.63 6.89 14.32
N THR A 82 6.35 5.60 14.50
CA THR A 82 7.01 4.77 15.51
C THR A 82 8.50 4.59 15.22
N ASN A 83 9.31 4.39 16.25
CA ASN A 83 10.76 4.14 16.17
C ASN A 83 11.59 5.22 15.47
N LYS A 84 11.04 6.43 15.24
CA LYS A 84 11.77 7.53 14.61
C LYS A 84 12.38 8.47 15.64
N TYR A 85 13.46 9.16 15.22
CA TYR A 85 14.05 10.31 15.89
C TYR A 85 13.54 11.60 15.24
N PHE A 86 13.25 12.63 16.05
CA PHE A 86 12.55 13.84 15.60
C PHE A 86 13.45 15.07 15.70
N LEU A 87 13.83 15.62 14.53
CA LEU A 87 14.67 16.80 14.37
C LEU A 87 13.82 17.98 13.89
N GLY A 88 13.73 19.02 14.73
CA GLY A 88 13.08 20.29 14.37
C GLY A 88 14.03 21.19 13.59
N LEU A 89 14.02 21.15 12.26
CA LEU A 89 14.98 21.79 11.37
C LEU A 89 14.28 22.61 10.29
N ASP A 90 14.46 23.93 10.28
CA ASP A 90 13.87 24.82 9.28
C ASP A 90 14.75 24.96 8.03
N LEU A 91 14.53 24.08 7.06
CA LEU A 91 15.28 24.05 5.79
C LEU A 91 15.12 25.31 4.91
N HIS A 92 14.31 26.30 5.29
CA HIS A 92 14.34 27.61 4.65
C HIS A 92 15.57 28.44 5.04
N LYS A 93 16.33 27.99 6.05
CA LYS A 93 17.51 28.69 6.57
C LYS A 93 18.82 28.03 6.11
N PRO A 94 19.81 28.84 5.67
CA PRO A 94 21.09 28.28 5.22
C PRO A 94 21.80 27.40 6.26
N GLU A 95 21.73 27.79 7.54
CA GLU A 95 22.35 27.05 8.64
C GLU A 95 21.70 25.65 8.80
N ALA A 96 20.38 25.57 8.61
CA ALA A 96 19.66 24.30 8.64
C ALA A 96 19.99 23.43 7.43
N GLN A 97 20.16 24.04 6.26
CA GLN A 97 20.57 23.33 5.04
C GLN A 97 21.98 22.72 5.21
N GLU A 98 22.88 23.41 5.91
CA GLU A 98 24.21 22.89 6.22
C GLU A 98 24.15 21.68 7.14
N VAL A 99 23.41 21.78 8.24
CA VAL A 99 23.14 20.65 9.15
C VAL A 99 22.55 19.45 8.39
N PHE A 100 21.60 19.71 7.47
CA PHE A 100 21.02 18.66 6.65
C PHE A 100 22.06 17.98 5.74
N ARG A 101 22.94 18.75 5.09
CA ARG A 101 24.03 18.20 4.26
C ARG A 101 25.03 17.37 5.07
N GLU A 102 25.38 17.83 6.28
CA GLU A 102 26.24 17.05 7.20
C GLU A 102 25.59 15.70 7.58
N LEU A 103 24.27 15.68 7.86
CA LEU A 103 23.51 14.46 8.12
C LEU A 103 23.44 13.56 6.86
N ALA A 104 23.16 14.16 5.71
CA ALA A 104 23.08 13.45 4.43
C ALA A 104 24.40 12.77 4.04
N ALA A 105 25.56 13.37 4.38
CA ALA A 105 26.86 12.75 4.19
C ALA A 105 27.06 11.45 4.98
N LYS A 106 26.30 11.28 6.07
CA LYS A 106 26.34 10.12 6.97
C LYS A 106 25.09 9.21 6.85
N SER A 107 24.25 9.47 5.87
CA SER A 107 22.99 8.72 5.67
C SER A 107 23.07 7.80 4.46
N ASP A 108 22.27 6.76 4.48
CA ASP A 108 22.16 5.74 3.42
C ASP A 108 21.03 6.06 2.43
N ILE A 109 19.94 6.57 2.97
CA ILE A 109 18.72 6.86 2.20
C ILE A 109 18.23 8.26 2.60
N ILE A 110 17.75 9.01 1.62
CA ILE A 110 16.96 10.23 1.83
C ILE A 110 15.58 10.01 1.21
N GLU A 111 14.54 10.31 1.98
CA GLU A 111 13.17 10.25 1.49
C GLU A 111 12.44 11.57 1.65
N ASN A 112 11.74 12.00 0.59
CA ASN A 112 10.86 13.15 0.65
C ASN A 112 9.58 12.93 -0.17
N ASN A 113 8.51 13.67 0.19
CA ASN A 113 7.27 13.70 -0.59
C ASN A 113 6.86 15.12 -0.98
N LEU A 114 7.83 15.98 -1.14
CA LEU A 114 7.62 17.36 -1.51
C LEU A 114 7.40 17.51 -3.02
N ARG A 115 6.84 18.65 -3.42
CA ARG A 115 6.67 18.98 -4.84
C ARG A 115 8.03 19.08 -5.55
N PRO A 116 8.08 18.81 -6.86
CA PRO A 116 9.30 18.93 -7.65
C PRO A 116 10.00 20.27 -7.44
N GLY A 117 11.32 20.25 -7.24
CA GLY A 117 12.15 21.42 -7.08
C GLY A 117 12.21 22.02 -5.67
N VAL A 118 11.43 21.56 -4.70
CA VAL A 118 11.47 22.12 -3.34
C VAL A 118 12.78 21.79 -2.63
N MET A 119 13.26 20.56 -2.71
CA MET A 119 14.54 20.16 -2.11
C MET A 119 15.72 20.83 -2.83
N GLU A 120 15.63 20.97 -4.13
CA GLU A 120 16.61 21.71 -4.95
C GLU A 120 16.67 23.20 -4.56
N ASN A 121 15.51 23.82 -4.30
CA ASN A 121 15.43 25.20 -3.77
C ASN A 121 16.15 25.39 -2.43
N TRP A 122 16.11 24.36 -1.59
CA TRP A 122 16.79 24.36 -0.30
C TRP A 122 18.25 23.92 -0.40
N ASN A 123 18.79 23.75 -1.61
CA ASN A 123 20.15 23.31 -1.86
C ASN A 123 20.50 21.97 -1.18
N VAL A 124 19.49 21.09 -1.07
CA VAL A 124 19.58 19.74 -0.51
C VAL A 124 18.92 18.69 -1.44
N GLY A 125 18.76 19.02 -2.71
CA GLY A 125 18.26 18.11 -3.73
C GLY A 125 19.29 17.01 -4.09
N TYR A 126 18.84 16.04 -4.89
CA TYR A 126 19.68 14.88 -5.23
C TYR A 126 21.05 15.24 -5.82
N ARG A 127 21.10 16.20 -6.77
CA ARG A 127 22.37 16.59 -7.42
C ARG A 127 23.39 17.11 -6.41
N GLN A 128 22.94 17.98 -5.48
CA GLN A 128 23.81 18.55 -4.44
C GLN A 128 24.28 17.49 -3.45
N ILE A 129 23.36 16.61 -3.05
CA ILE A 129 23.72 15.55 -2.06
C ILE A 129 24.62 14.49 -2.68
N LYS A 130 24.42 14.13 -3.95
CA LYS A 130 25.28 13.16 -4.66
C LYS A 130 26.74 13.57 -4.73
N GLU A 131 27.03 14.87 -4.75
CA GLU A 131 28.40 15.40 -4.75
C GLU A 131 29.15 15.07 -3.45
N ILE A 132 28.44 15.08 -2.31
CA ILE A 132 29.00 14.81 -0.98
C ILE A 132 28.83 13.35 -0.55
N ASN A 133 27.83 12.64 -1.09
CA ASN A 133 27.57 11.24 -0.82
C ASN A 133 27.16 10.51 -2.12
N PRO A 134 28.11 10.04 -2.94
CA PRO A 134 27.80 9.34 -4.19
C PRO A 134 27.04 8.02 -4.03
N GLY A 135 27.08 7.44 -2.82
CA GLY A 135 26.35 6.22 -2.46
C GLY A 135 24.92 6.44 -2.00
N ILE A 136 24.43 7.68 -1.97
CA ILE A 136 23.09 8.00 -1.47
C ILE A 136 22.00 7.41 -2.34
N ILE A 137 21.00 6.79 -1.72
CA ILE A 137 19.72 6.44 -2.34
C ILE A 137 18.76 7.59 -2.02
N TYR A 138 18.24 8.25 -3.05
CA TYR A 138 17.41 9.43 -2.89
C TYR A 138 16.03 9.17 -3.47
N LEU A 139 15.02 8.96 -2.62
CA LEU A 139 13.64 8.63 -2.99
C LEU A 139 12.75 9.87 -2.89
N ALA A 140 12.17 10.28 -4.01
CA ALA A 140 11.18 11.33 -4.09
C ALA A 140 9.80 10.76 -4.46
N LYS A 141 8.83 10.89 -3.56
CA LYS A 141 7.46 10.39 -3.71
C LYS A 141 6.49 11.55 -3.81
N ASN A 142 5.57 11.55 -4.75
CA ASN A 142 4.45 12.50 -4.77
C ASN A 142 3.29 11.98 -5.63
N GLY A 143 2.23 12.76 -5.78
CA GLY A 143 1.03 12.31 -6.47
C GLY A 143 1.22 11.97 -7.94
N PHE A 144 2.01 12.78 -8.66
CA PHE A 144 2.11 12.70 -10.12
C PHE A 144 3.54 12.45 -10.64
N GLY A 145 4.51 12.24 -9.75
CA GLY A 145 5.93 12.09 -10.10
C GLY A 145 6.68 13.42 -10.17
N GLN A 146 7.98 13.35 -10.44
CA GLN A 146 8.89 14.51 -10.47
C GLN A 146 8.99 15.17 -11.85
N TRP A 147 8.39 14.61 -12.89
CA TRP A 147 8.36 15.13 -14.25
C TRP A 147 7.05 14.73 -14.96
N GLY A 148 6.82 15.28 -16.15
CA GLY A 148 5.59 15.14 -16.91
C GLY A 148 4.68 16.35 -16.76
N GLN A 149 3.62 16.39 -17.56
CA GLN A 149 2.73 17.54 -17.66
C GLN A 149 2.20 18.01 -16.29
N TYR A 150 1.73 17.08 -15.45
CA TYR A 150 1.11 17.42 -14.17
C TYR A 150 2.14 17.93 -13.14
N ALA A 151 3.38 17.45 -13.22
CA ALA A 151 4.49 17.98 -12.42
C ALA A 151 4.88 19.41 -12.89
N GLU A 152 4.97 19.64 -14.20
CA GLU A 152 5.26 20.96 -14.79
C GLU A 152 4.18 21.99 -14.45
N GLU A 153 2.92 21.58 -14.46
CA GLU A 153 1.79 22.40 -14.01
C GLU A 153 1.75 22.61 -12.49
N ASN A 154 2.62 21.94 -11.75
CA ASN A 154 2.66 21.96 -10.29
C ASN A 154 1.32 21.62 -9.66
N ARG A 155 0.60 20.64 -10.24
CA ARG A 155 -0.71 20.23 -9.74
C ARG A 155 -0.61 19.69 -8.32
N PRO A 156 -1.45 20.13 -7.39
CA PRO A 156 -1.52 19.53 -6.07
C PRO A 156 -2.16 18.15 -6.16
N SER A 157 -1.66 17.22 -5.35
CA SER A 157 -2.22 15.88 -5.21
C SER A 157 -2.22 15.44 -3.75
N ASN A 158 -3.06 14.44 -3.49
CA ASN A 158 -3.15 13.67 -2.25
C ASN A 158 -3.83 12.34 -2.56
N ASP A 159 -4.07 11.51 -1.56
CA ASP A 159 -4.69 10.19 -1.70
C ASP A 159 -5.95 10.19 -2.58
N GLY A 160 -6.95 11.03 -2.26
CA GLY A 160 -8.22 11.05 -2.99
C GLY A 160 -8.08 11.50 -4.44
N ALA A 161 -7.15 12.44 -4.74
CA ALA A 161 -6.85 12.80 -6.12
C ALA A 161 -6.25 11.62 -6.89
N SER A 162 -5.35 10.85 -6.27
CA SER A 162 -4.77 9.65 -6.88
C SER A 162 -5.80 8.54 -7.07
N GLN A 163 -6.71 8.33 -6.10
CA GLN A 163 -7.85 7.42 -6.26
C GLN A 163 -8.73 7.81 -7.46
N GLY A 164 -8.98 9.12 -7.64
CA GLY A 164 -9.77 9.66 -8.75
C GLY A 164 -9.08 9.48 -10.10
N PHE A 165 -7.88 10.04 -10.26
CA PHE A 165 -7.14 10.02 -11.53
C PHE A 165 -6.79 8.61 -12.04
N SER A 166 -6.61 7.65 -11.15
CA SER A 166 -6.25 6.28 -11.53
C SER A 166 -7.41 5.45 -12.07
N GLY A 167 -8.65 5.87 -11.89
CA GLY A 167 -9.83 5.03 -12.11
C GLY A 167 -10.13 4.04 -10.98
N TYR A 168 -9.34 4.06 -9.91
CA TYR A 168 -9.50 3.15 -8.78
C TYR A 168 -10.81 3.40 -8.01
N ALA A 169 -11.13 4.67 -7.73
CA ALA A 169 -12.37 5.06 -7.07
C ALA A 169 -13.61 4.71 -7.90
N TRP A 170 -13.51 4.79 -9.22
CA TRP A 170 -14.56 4.35 -10.12
C TRP A 170 -14.91 2.86 -9.91
N LEU A 171 -13.90 2.01 -9.82
CA LEU A 171 -14.07 0.57 -9.64
C LEU A 171 -14.46 0.16 -8.21
N SER A 172 -14.30 1.05 -7.25
CA SER A 172 -14.64 0.83 -5.84
C SER A 172 -16.09 1.20 -5.51
N SER A 173 -17.01 1.08 -6.46
CA SER A 173 -18.42 1.46 -6.30
C SER A 173 -19.36 0.37 -6.78
N PHE A 174 -20.66 0.62 -6.63
CA PHE A 174 -21.73 -0.22 -7.15
C PHE A 174 -22.19 0.26 -8.53
N PRO A 175 -22.76 -0.63 -9.37
CA PRO A 175 -23.35 -0.25 -10.65
C PRO A 175 -24.36 0.89 -10.48
N ASN A 176 -24.23 1.92 -11.33
CA ASN A 176 -25.10 3.11 -11.33
C ASN A 176 -25.09 3.95 -10.04
N GLN A 177 -24.09 3.75 -9.18
CA GLN A 177 -23.83 4.60 -8.03
C GLN A 177 -22.64 5.52 -8.27
N PRO A 178 -22.54 6.65 -7.55
CA PRO A 178 -21.38 7.52 -7.60
C PRO A 178 -20.10 6.78 -7.24
N PRO A 179 -18.92 7.20 -7.76
CA PRO A 179 -17.63 6.68 -7.31
C PRO A 179 -17.46 6.82 -5.81
N LEU A 180 -16.87 5.81 -5.18
CA LEU A 180 -16.71 5.75 -3.73
C LEU A 180 -15.24 5.96 -3.34
N LYS A 181 -15.02 6.86 -2.38
CA LYS A 181 -13.70 7.04 -1.77
C LYS A 181 -13.42 5.88 -0.80
N ASN A 182 -12.28 5.23 -0.97
CA ASN A 182 -11.77 4.34 0.07
C ASN A 182 -11.32 5.15 1.27
N ARG A 183 -11.73 4.74 2.45
CA ARG A 183 -11.52 5.50 3.66
C ARG A 183 -10.06 5.58 4.12
N LEU A 184 -9.27 4.55 3.88
CA LEU A 184 -7.98 4.34 4.53
C LEU A 184 -6.78 4.86 3.74
N TYR A 185 -6.90 5.97 3.04
CA TYR A 185 -5.79 6.59 2.29
C TYR A 185 -4.96 5.55 1.53
N ILE A 186 -5.65 4.69 0.79
CA ILE A 186 -5.09 3.50 0.14
C ILE A 186 -3.94 3.84 -0.81
N CYS A 187 -4.03 4.97 -1.53
CA CYS A 187 -2.99 5.39 -2.44
C CYS A 187 -1.75 5.90 -1.70
N ASP A 188 -1.93 6.57 -0.56
CA ASP A 188 -0.82 7.01 0.29
C ASP A 188 -0.07 5.80 0.85
N ASN A 189 -0.77 4.89 1.50
CA ASN A 189 -0.17 3.72 2.14
C ASN A 189 0.48 2.77 1.13
N TYR A 190 -0.21 2.51 0.01
CA TYR A 190 0.32 1.64 -1.03
C TYR A 190 1.50 2.28 -1.77
N GLY A 191 1.44 3.60 -2.03
CA GLY A 191 2.54 4.34 -2.61
C GLY A 191 3.77 4.37 -1.69
N ALA A 192 3.58 4.52 -0.38
CA ALA A 192 4.67 4.44 0.60
C ALA A 192 5.35 3.07 0.60
N LEU A 193 4.56 2.00 0.61
CA LEU A 193 5.05 0.62 0.55
C LEU A 193 5.82 0.32 -0.74
N MET A 194 5.32 0.82 -1.87
CA MET A 194 6.01 0.70 -3.15
C MET A 194 7.33 1.49 -3.16
N GLY A 195 7.37 2.67 -2.54
CA GLY A 195 8.60 3.45 -2.37
C GLY A 195 9.66 2.68 -1.58
N GLU A 196 9.25 2.07 -0.46
CA GLU A 196 10.15 1.27 0.36
C GLU A 196 10.70 0.04 -0.39
N LEU A 197 9.86 -0.62 -1.19
CA LEU A 197 10.29 -1.72 -2.07
C LEU A 197 11.43 -1.29 -3.00
N ALA A 198 11.31 -0.12 -3.62
CA ALA A 198 12.34 0.41 -4.52
C ALA A 198 13.62 0.82 -3.77
N ALA A 199 13.48 1.45 -2.58
CA ALA A 199 14.63 1.83 -1.75
C ALA A 199 15.45 0.61 -1.32
N LEU A 200 14.80 -0.47 -0.89
CA LEU A 200 15.48 -1.71 -0.50
C LEU A 200 16.09 -2.45 -1.69
N ALA A 201 15.45 -2.44 -2.87
CA ALA A 201 16.06 -2.98 -4.09
C ALA A 201 17.33 -2.19 -4.48
N ALA A 202 17.27 -0.86 -4.39
CA ALA A 202 18.43 0.00 -4.60
C ALA A 202 19.53 -0.23 -3.54
N LEU A 203 19.15 -0.49 -2.29
CA LEU A 203 20.07 -0.81 -1.21
C LEU A 203 20.81 -2.13 -1.47
N HIS A 204 20.12 -3.17 -1.98
CA HIS A 204 20.74 -4.42 -2.40
C HIS A 204 21.75 -4.18 -3.54
N TYR A 205 21.39 -3.39 -4.55
CA TYR A 205 22.29 -3.03 -5.64
C TYR A 205 23.52 -2.25 -5.13
N ARG A 206 23.30 -1.27 -4.25
CA ARG A 206 24.40 -0.50 -3.62
C ARG A 206 25.34 -1.38 -2.80
N GLN A 207 24.81 -2.35 -2.06
CA GLN A 207 25.64 -3.28 -1.26
C GLN A 207 26.66 -4.05 -2.13
N ARG A 208 26.31 -4.31 -3.40
CA ARG A 208 27.17 -5.00 -4.38
C ARG A 208 28.11 -4.05 -5.13
N THR A 209 27.68 -2.85 -5.42
CA THR A 209 28.33 -1.94 -6.38
C THR A 209 28.90 -0.67 -5.77
N GLY A 210 28.48 -0.31 -4.57
CA GLY A 210 28.79 0.96 -3.92
C GLY A 210 28.00 2.17 -4.48
N LYS A 211 27.17 1.99 -5.50
CA LYS A 211 26.45 3.08 -6.19
C LYS A 211 25.09 3.34 -5.58
N GLY A 212 24.84 4.63 -5.24
CA GLY A 212 23.51 5.15 -4.97
C GLY A 212 22.77 5.55 -6.25
N GLN A 213 21.49 5.98 -6.11
CA GLN A 213 20.69 6.43 -7.24
C GLN A 213 19.53 7.31 -6.80
N PHE A 214 18.98 8.06 -7.76
CA PHE A 214 17.70 8.75 -7.61
C PHE A 214 16.56 7.80 -7.97
N ILE A 215 15.51 7.84 -7.17
CA ILE A 215 14.27 7.09 -7.37
C ILE A 215 13.11 8.06 -7.29
N GLU A 216 12.23 8.04 -8.27
CA GLU A 216 10.95 8.72 -8.18
C GLU A 216 9.79 7.72 -8.14
N LEU A 217 8.76 8.07 -7.41
CA LEU A 217 7.50 7.34 -7.36
C LEU A 217 6.31 8.29 -7.51
N SER A 218 5.45 7.99 -8.47
CA SER A 218 4.12 8.57 -8.55
C SER A 218 3.11 7.70 -7.80
N GLN A 219 2.46 8.27 -6.79
CA GLN A 219 1.39 7.62 -6.03
C GLN A 219 0.26 7.10 -6.93
N THR A 220 -0.11 7.89 -7.95
CA THR A 220 -1.15 7.53 -8.90
C THR A 220 -0.73 6.34 -9.77
N GLU A 221 0.53 6.31 -10.25
CA GLU A 221 1.06 5.16 -10.99
C GLU A 221 1.16 3.91 -10.11
N ALA A 222 1.50 4.07 -8.83
CA ALA A 222 1.56 2.96 -7.88
C ALA A 222 0.22 2.22 -7.76
N ILE A 223 -0.89 2.93 -7.55
CA ILE A 223 -2.20 2.28 -7.45
C ILE A 223 -2.68 1.71 -8.81
N MET A 224 -2.34 2.35 -9.93
CA MET A 224 -2.59 1.80 -11.26
C MET A 224 -1.90 0.45 -11.46
N ARG A 225 -0.70 0.23 -10.88
CA ARG A 225 0.01 -1.05 -10.94
C ARG A 225 -0.75 -2.17 -10.25
N ALA A 226 -1.49 -1.88 -9.17
CA ALA A 226 -2.33 -2.86 -8.48
C ALA A 226 -3.58 -3.26 -9.28
N MET A 227 -4.01 -2.46 -10.26
CA MET A 227 -5.20 -2.71 -11.08
C MET A 227 -4.92 -3.69 -12.25
N THR A 228 -4.38 -4.83 -11.96
CA THR A 228 -3.69 -5.79 -12.85
C THR A 228 -4.37 -6.10 -14.18
N TRP A 229 -5.65 -6.54 -14.16
CA TRP A 229 -6.38 -7.00 -15.35
C TRP A 229 -7.08 -5.87 -16.11
N VAL A 230 -7.21 -4.71 -15.50
CA VAL A 230 -8.04 -3.61 -16.03
C VAL A 230 -7.50 -3.12 -17.39
N TRP A 231 -6.19 -2.98 -17.50
CA TRP A 231 -5.52 -2.46 -18.69
C TRP A 231 -5.57 -3.43 -19.89
N PRO A 232 -5.18 -4.72 -19.76
CA PRO A 232 -5.33 -5.67 -20.85
C PRO A 232 -6.81 -5.93 -21.18
N TYR A 233 -7.74 -5.85 -20.20
CA TYR A 233 -9.17 -5.97 -20.48
C TYR A 233 -9.65 -4.88 -21.44
N GLN A 234 -9.32 -3.63 -21.15
CA GLN A 234 -9.67 -2.49 -21.98
C GLN A 234 -9.08 -2.64 -23.41
N GLN A 235 -7.80 -2.99 -23.50
CA GLN A 235 -7.12 -3.14 -24.79
C GLN A 235 -7.73 -4.27 -25.63
N ILE A 236 -7.96 -5.42 -25.04
CA ILE A 236 -8.39 -6.65 -25.76
C ILE A 236 -9.89 -6.58 -26.14
N THR A 237 -10.70 -6.01 -25.27
CA THR A 237 -12.17 -6.01 -25.49
C THR A 237 -12.71 -4.71 -26.03
N GLY A 238 -11.97 -3.60 -25.92
CA GLY A 238 -12.48 -2.24 -26.21
C GLY A 238 -13.52 -1.75 -25.21
N LYS A 239 -13.76 -2.47 -24.10
CA LYS A 239 -14.77 -2.13 -23.09
C LYS A 239 -14.13 -1.56 -21.85
N VAL A 240 -14.79 -0.55 -21.28
CA VAL A 240 -14.41 0.01 -19.97
C VAL A 240 -14.77 -0.98 -18.86
N ALA A 241 -13.87 -1.18 -17.90
CA ALA A 241 -14.18 -1.94 -16.70
C ALA A 241 -15.19 -1.17 -15.85
N MET A 242 -16.28 -1.81 -15.48
CA MET A 242 -17.39 -1.19 -14.75
C MET A 242 -17.37 -1.57 -13.27
N PRO A 243 -17.89 -0.71 -12.39
CA PRO A 243 -18.08 -1.04 -10.98
C PRO A 243 -18.93 -2.30 -10.80
N ALA A 244 -18.61 -3.14 -9.84
CA ALA A 244 -19.33 -4.39 -9.59
C ALA A 244 -19.73 -4.56 -8.11
N GLY A 245 -19.60 -3.53 -7.29
CA GLY A 245 -19.79 -3.63 -5.85
C GLY A 245 -18.80 -4.60 -5.22
N ASN A 246 -19.28 -5.46 -4.36
CA ASN A 246 -18.45 -6.47 -3.68
C ASN A 246 -18.16 -7.73 -4.51
N ARG A 247 -18.86 -7.90 -5.62
CA ARG A 247 -18.63 -9.03 -6.52
C ARG A 247 -17.23 -8.96 -7.14
N ASP A 248 -16.53 -10.09 -7.15
CA ASP A 248 -15.31 -10.22 -7.93
C ASP A 248 -15.64 -10.66 -9.37
N LEU A 249 -15.13 -9.90 -10.35
CA LEU A 249 -15.37 -10.18 -11.77
C LEU A 249 -14.48 -11.31 -12.32
N SER A 250 -13.42 -11.64 -11.62
CA SER A 250 -12.41 -12.65 -12.04
C SER A 250 -12.46 -13.93 -11.21
N VAL A 251 -13.25 -13.94 -10.14
CA VAL A 251 -13.41 -15.07 -9.19
C VAL A 251 -14.90 -15.31 -8.93
N CYS A 252 -15.41 -16.51 -9.20
CA CYS A 252 -16.83 -16.80 -8.98
C CYS A 252 -17.07 -18.22 -8.44
N PRO A 253 -17.84 -18.34 -7.33
CA PRO A 253 -18.45 -17.26 -6.57
C PRO A 253 -17.45 -16.52 -5.69
N ALA A 254 -17.56 -15.18 -5.63
CA ALA A 254 -16.90 -14.32 -4.65
C ALA A 254 -17.70 -13.01 -4.51
N ASP A 255 -18.21 -12.75 -3.30
CA ASP A 255 -19.00 -11.57 -2.96
C ASP A 255 -19.14 -11.41 -1.44
N THR A 256 -19.78 -10.33 -0.99
CA THR A 256 -20.15 -10.09 0.40
C THR A 256 -21.66 -10.22 0.58
N PHE A 257 -22.09 -11.00 1.54
CA PHE A 257 -23.49 -11.38 1.76
C PHE A 257 -23.97 -10.95 3.14
N ARG A 258 -25.21 -10.47 3.21
CA ARG A 258 -25.90 -10.18 4.47
C ARG A 258 -26.35 -11.45 5.14
N CYS A 259 -26.18 -11.56 6.44
CA CYS A 259 -26.54 -12.70 7.28
C CYS A 259 -27.88 -12.51 8.02
N SER A 260 -28.27 -13.51 8.82
CA SER A 260 -29.54 -13.50 9.56
C SER A 260 -29.60 -12.48 10.71
N ASP A 261 -28.46 -12.06 11.20
CA ASP A 261 -28.27 -11.08 12.28
C ASP A 261 -27.90 -9.67 11.79
N ASP A 262 -28.17 -9.42 10.49
CA ASP A 262 -27.84 -8.17 9.80
C ASP A 262 -26.33 -7.85 9.69
N ASN A 263 -25.45 -8.74 10.16
CA ASN A 263 -24.03 -8.69 9.86
C ASN A 263 -23.71 -9.21 8.46
N PHE A 264 -22.46 -9.08 8.03
CA PHE A 264 -22.03 -9.42 6.69
C PHE A 264 -20.90 -10.46 6.71
N VAL A 265 -20.88 -11.31 5.68
CA VAL A 265 -19.84 -12.30 5.45
C VAL A 265 -19.32 -12.24 4.02
N ALA A 266 -18.01 -12.17 3.83
CA ALA A 266 -17.40 -12.39 2.53
C ALA A 266 -17.23 -13.89 2.30
N ILE A 267 -17.59 -14.36 1.11
CA ILE A 267 -17.43 -15.76 0.70
C ILE A 267 -16.73 -15.82 -0.64
N ALA A 268 -15.76 -16.75 -0.78
CA ALA A 268 -15.16 -17.12 -2.06
C ALA A 268 -14.96 -18.64 -2.16
N ALA A 269 -15.34 -19.23 -3.30
CA ALA A 269 -15.22 -20.67 -3.55
C ALA A 269 -15.07 -20.98 -5.06
N PRO A 270 -14.08 -20.40 -5.78
CA PRO A 270 -14.01 -20.53 -7.23
C PRO A 270 -13.36 -21.84 -7.70
N ALA A 271 -12.44 -22.45 -6.94
CA ALA A 271 -11.81 -23.70 -7.33
C ALA A 271 -12.80 -24.88 -7.26
N PRO A 272 -12.60 -25.94 -8.06
CA PRO A 272 -13.59 -27.03 -8.16
C PRO A 272 -13.87 -27.74 -6.83
N ASP A 273 -12.87 -27.93 -6.00
CA ASP A 273 -12.97 -28.54 -4.66
C ASP A 273 -13.70 -27.62 -3.68
N GLU A 274 -13.36 -26.33 -3.68
CA GLU A 274 -13.98 -25.29 -2.86
C GLU A 274 -15.47 -25.11 -3.19
N PHE A 275 -15.79 -25.05 -4.49
CA PHE A 275 -17.18 -24.94 -4.94
C PHE A 275 -18.02 -26.15 -4.53
N ARG A 276 -17.47 -27.36 -4.65
CA ARG A 276 -18.15 -28.56 -4.14
C ARG A 276 -18.36 -28.49 -2.62
N GLY A 277 -17.38 -27.98 -1.90
CA GLY A 277 -17.47 -27.75 -0.45
C GLY A 277 -18.60 -26.78 -0.09
N LEU A 278 -18.67 -25.66 -0.76
CA LEU A 278 -19.73 -24.66 -0.57
C LEU A 278 -21.11 -25.22 -0.90
N CYS A 279 -21.26 -25.94 -2.02
CA CYS A 279 -22.54 -26.58 -2.38
C CYS A 279 -22.98 -27.59 -1.33
N THR A 280 -22.05 -28.34 -0.76
CA THR A 280 -22.31 -29.30 0.34
C THR A 280 -22.73 -28.57 1.62
N ALA A 281 -22.05 -27.50 1.97
CA ALA A 281 -22.38 -26.66 3.14
C ALA A 281 -23.79 -26.05 3.03
N MET A 282 -24.21 -25.68 1.82
CA MET A 282 -25.57 -25.20 1.53
C MET A 282 -26.64 -26.28 1.56
N GLY A 283 -26.28 -27.57 1.69
CA GLY A 283 -27.21 -28.70 1.55
C GLY A 283 -27.68 -28.94 0.11
N ARG A 284 -26.96 -28.43 -0.89
CA ARG A 284 -27.30 -28.50 -2.32
C ARG A 284 -26.15 -29.07 -3.18
N PRO A 285 -25.61 -30.26 -2.87
CA PRO A 285 -24.44 -30.82 -3.57
C PRO A 285 -24.65 -30.97 -5.09
N GLY A 286 -25.88 -31.10 -5.54
CA GLY A 286 -26.23 -31.20 -6.96
C GLY A 286 -25.86 -29.95 -7.78
N LEU A 287 -25.73 -28.78 -7.16
CA LEU A 287 -25.31 -27.54 -7.86
C LEU A 287 -23.91 -27.66 -8.45
N ALA A 288 -23.03 -28.47 -7.87
CA ALA A 288 -21.70 -28.73 -8.40
C ALA A 288 -21.69 -29.46 -9.76
N HIS A 289 -22.81 -30.08 -10.11
CA HIS A 289 -23.01 -30.82 -11.37
C HIS A 289 -23.98 -30.08 -12.34
N ASP A 290 -24.50 -28.92 -11.97
CA ASP A 290 -25.34 -28.10 -12.83
C ASP A 290 -24.49 -27.58 -14.01
N PRO A 291 -24.93 -27.75 -15.26
CA PRO A 291 -24.21 -27.28 -16.46
C PRO A 291 -23.83 -25.79 -16.41
N ARG A 292 -24.61 -24.97 -15.72
CA ARG A 292 -24.35 -23.53 -15.54
C ARG A 292 -23.15 -23.26 -14.62
N PHE A 293 -22.82 -24.20 -13.74
CA PHE A 293 -21.85 -24.02 -12.67
C PHE A 293 -20.68 -25.01 -12.72
N LYS A 294 -20.60 -25.84 -13.76
CA LYS A 294 -19.69 -27.02 -13.89
C LYS A 294 -18.20 -26.68 -13.71
N ASP A 295 -17.78 -25.50 -14.13
CA ASP A 295 -16.41 -25.03 -14.03
C ASP A 295 -16.34 -23.52 -13.74
N HIS A 296 -15.17 -23.02 -13.35
CA HIS A 296 -14.96 -21.63 -12.95
C HIS A 296 -15.28 -20.64 -14.09
N LEU A 297 -14.76 -20.87 -15.29
CA LEU A 297 -14.98 -20.00 -16.45
C LEU A 297 -16.46 -19.92 -16.84
N THR A 298 -17.19 -21.02 -16.69
CA THR A 298 -18.64 -21.06 -16.92
C THR A 298 -19.39 -20.27 -15.86
N ARG A 299 -18.97 -20.33 -14.58
CA ARG A 299 -19.57 -19.54 -13.49
C ARG A 299 -19.33 -18.03 -13.65
N LEU A 300 -18.22 -17.61 -14.25
CA LEU A 300 -17.91 -16.19 -14.49
C LEU A 300 -18.82 -15.52 -15.53
N LYS A 301 -19.56 -16.29 -16.35
CA LYS A 301 -20.54 -15.72 -17.29
C LYS A 301 -21.65 -15.01 -16.52
N GLU A 302 -21.99 -13.78 -16.93
CA GLU A 302 -22.85 -12.86 -16.19
C GLU A 302 -24.14 -13.50 -15.63
N ALA A 303 -24.94 -14.16 -16.48
CA ALA A 303 -26.17 -14.82 -16.06
C ALA A 303 -25.95 -15.96 -15.04
N ASN A 304 -24.86 -16.73 -15.20
CA ASN A 304 -24.53 -17.85 -14.30
C ASN A 304 -24.00 -17.32 -12.96
N ALA A 305 -23.17 -16.28 -13.00
CA ALA A 305 -22.67 -15.63 -11.80
C ALA A 305 -23.82 -15.03 -10.98
N ALA A 306 -24.71 -14.27 -11.62
CA ALA A 306 -25.88 -13.71 -10.95
C ALA A 306 -26.74 -14.81 -10.32
N ALA A 307 -26.95 -15.95 -11.02
CA ALA A 307 -27.74 -17.06 -10.51
C ALA A 307 -27.11 -17.72 -9.26
N ILE A 308 -25.81 -18.01 -9.28
CA ILE A 308 -25.16 -18.67 -8.14
C ILE A 308 -25.01 -17.72 -6.95
N LEU A 309 -24.68 -16.44 -7.18
CA LEU A 309 -24.59 -15.44 -6.11
C LEU A 309 -25.94 -15.22 -5.41
N LYS A 310 -27.05 -15.21 -6.18
CA LYS A 310 -28.38 -15.17 -5.56
C LYS A 310 -28.67 -16.38 -4.67
N ILE A 311 -28.33 -17.59 -5.11
CA ILE A 311 -28.52 -18.81 -4.31
C ILE A 311 -27.73 -18.72 -2.99
N ILE A 312 -26.50 -18.21 -3.06
CA ILE A 312 -25.64 -18.03 -1.88
C ILE A 312 -26.22 -16.94 -0.96
N ALA A 313 -26.67 -15.82 -1.52
CA ALA A 313 -27.31 -14.74 -0.76
C ALA A 313 -28.54 -15.22 0.02
N ASP A 314 -29.44 -15.97 -0.65
CA ASP A 314 -30.64 -16.52 -0.01
C ASP A 314 -30.26 -17.51 1.13
N TRP A 315 -29.17 -18.29 0.98
CA TRP A 315 -28.66 -19.17 2.02
C TRP A 315 -27.99 -18.42 3.17
N ALA A 316 -27.15 -17.41 2.88
CA ALA A 316 -26.44 -16.64 3.89
C ALA A 316 -27.41 -15.93 4.84
N ARG A 317 -28.54 -15.45 4.36
CA ARG A 317 -29.61 -14.85 5.19
C ARG A 317 -30.22 -15.80 6.21
N THR A 318 -29.97 -17.09 6.12
CA THR A 318 -30.42 -18.10 7.11
C THR A 318 -29.37 -18.43 8.15
N LYS A 319 -28.22 -17.82 8.13
CA LYS A 319 -27.03 -18.12 8.93
C LYS A 319 -26.43 -16.87 9.53
N THR A 320 -25.72 -17.00 10.66
CA THR A 320 -24.81 -15.96 11.17
C THR A 320 -23.45 -16.09 10.47
N PRO A 321 -22.62 -15.02 10.45
CA PRO A 321 -21.25 -15.10 9.92
C PRO A 321 -20.43 -16.21 10.56
N THR A 322 -20.47 -16.38 11.87
CA THR A 322 -19.76 -17.42 12.62
C THR A 322 -20.18 -18.83 12.20
N GLU A 323 -21.46 -19.06 11.92
CA GLU A 323 -21.93 -20.35 11.42
C GLU A 323 -21.37 -20.63 10.02
N ILE A 324 -21.28 -19.60 9.16
CA ILE A 324 -20.71 -19.73 7.80
C ILE A 324 -19.22 -20.00 7.88
N GLU A 325 -18.46 -19.31 8.73
CA GLU A 325 -17.03 -19.57 8.92
C GLU A 325 -16.76 -21.00 9.39
N ARG A 326 -17.55 -21.54 10.32
CA ARG A 326 -17.44 -22.94 10.74
C ARG A 326 -17.73 -23.93 9.61
N LEU A 327 -18.69 -23.62 8.76
CA LEU A 327 -18.99 -24.43 7.58
C LEU A 327 -17.88 -24.32 6.54
N ALA A 328 -17.28 -23.14 6.36
CA ALA A 328 -16.16 -22.91 5.47
C ALA A 328 -14.93 -23.73 5.90
N GLU A 329 -14.57 -23.67 7.18
CA GLU A 329 -13.49 -24.50 7.74
C GLU A 329 -13.74 -26.00 7.56
N LYS A 330 -14.98 -26.44 7.80
CA LYS A 330 -15.35 -27.85 7.66
C LYS A 330 -15.33 -28.35 6.22
N HIS A 331 -15.74 -27.54 5.27
CA HIS A 331 -15.97 -27.94 3.89
C HIS A 331 -14.93 -27.39 2.90
N GLY A 332 -13.94 -26.60 3.36
CA GLY A 332 -12.77 -26.16 2.59
C GLY A 332 -13.06 -25.09 1.54
N PHE A 333 -13.84 -24.08 1.88
CA PHE A 333 -13.99 -22.86 1.08
C PHE A 333 -13.62 -21.61 1.91
N ALA A 334 -13.43 -20.45 1.29
CA ALA A 334 -13.08 -19.24 2.01
C ALA A 334 -14.32 -18.49 2.48
N ALA A 335 -14.33 -18.07 3.75
CA ALA A 335 -15.32 -17.15 4.29
C ALA A 335 -14.74 -16.36 5.46
N SER A 336 -15.16 -15.10 5.60
CA SER A 336 -14.86 -14.29 6.78
C SER A 336 -16.00 -13.36 7.10
N HIS A 337 -16.35 -13.26 8.37
CA HIS A 337 -17.11 -12.13 8.89
C HIS A 337 -16.45 -10.82 8.45
N VAL A 338 -17.25 -9.84 8.09
CA VAL A 338 -16.75 -8.48 7.79
C VAL A 338 -16.43 -7.80 9.12
N TYR A 339 -15.16 -7.85 9.50
CA TYR A 339 -14.67 -7.32 10.76
C TYR A 339 -14.85 -5.82 10.87
N THR A 340 -15.27 -5.38 12.03
CA THR A 340 -15.18 -3.98 12.46
C THR A 340 -13.80 -3.72 13.06
N THR A 341 -13.48 -2.46 13.33
CA THR A 341 -12.25 -2.08 14.05
C THR A 341 -12.15 -2.77 15.41
N LYS A 342 -13.27 -2.94 16.11
CA LYS A 342 -13.34 -3.69 17.37
C LYS A 342 -12.88 -5.13 17.19
N ASP A 343 -13.41 -5.82 16.17
CA ASP A 343 -13.07 -7.21 15.91
C ASP A 343 -11.58 -7.40 15.60
N VAL A 344 -10.97 -6.44 14.86
CA VAL A 344 -9.53 -6.42 14.57
C VAL A 344 -8.71 -6.29 15.85
N VAL A 345 -9.04 -5.33 16.70
CA VAL A 345 -8.31 -5.09 17.96
C VAL A 345 -8.46 -6.25 18.94
N GLU A 346 -9.61 -6.94 18.96
CA GLU A 346 -9.91 -8.06 19.86
C GLU A 346 -9.51 -9.44 19.29
N ASP A 347 -9.10 -9.55 18.01
CA ASP A 347 -8.76 -10.82 17.36
C ASP A 347 -7.61 -11.55 18.06
N GLU A 348 -7.90 -12.76 18.56
CA GLU A 348 -6.91 -13.58 19.28
C GLU A 348 -5.74 -14.02 18.40
N ASN A 349 -5.96 -14.23 17.08
CA ASN A 349 -4.89 -14.63 16.18
C ASN A 349 -3.90 -13.49 15.94
N PHE A 350 -4.40 -12.27 15.71
CA PHE A 350 -3.57 -11.08 15.53
C PHE A 350 -2.71 -10.79 16.76
N ARG A 351 -3.30 -10.91 17.96
CA ARG A 351 -2.59 -10.74 19.24
C ARG A 351 -1.60 -11.85 19.52
N ALA A 352 -1.98 -13.12 19.30
CA ALA A 352 -1.10 -14.25 19.56
C ALA A 352 0.12 -14.28 18.65
N ARG A 353 -0.04 -13.82 17.41
CA ARG A 353 1.06 -13.70 16.45
C ARG A 353 1.97 -12.49 16.71
N GLY A 354 1.49 -11.49 17.43
CA GLY A 354 2.22 -10.26 17.74
C GLY A 354 2.17 -9.22 16.62
N PHE A 355 1.18 -9.31 15.74
CA PHE A 355 0.84 -8.26 14.80
C PHE A 355 0.19 -7.08 15.52
N MET A 356 -0.82 -7.35 16.37
CA MET A 356 -1.35 -6.38 17.32
C MET A 356 -0.57 -6.51 18.62
N THR A 357 0.23 -5.50 18.96
CA THR A 357 1.16 -5.53 20.10
C THR A 357 0.91 -4.39 21.08
N GLU A 358 1.13 -4.64 22.37
CA GLU A 358 1.16 -3.59 23.38
C GLU A 358 2.54 -2.94 23.37
N VAL A 359 2.58 -1.64 23.11
CA VAL A 359 3.78 -0.79 23.21
C VAL A 359 3.78 -0.15 24.59
N ASP A 360 4.86 -0.33 25.36
CA ASP A 360 5.08 0.34 26.64
C ASP A 360 6.04 1.49 26.46
N ASP A 361 5.49 2.65 26.10
CA ASP A 361 6.26 3.84 25.73
C ASP A 361 6.45 4.77 26.92
N PRO A 362 7.70 5.18 27.25
CA PRO A 362 7.97 6.04 28.41
C PRO A 362 7.35 7.45 28.31
N VAL A 363 7.01 7.91 27.10
CA VAL A 363 6.44 9.25 26.87
C VAL A 363 4.93 9.16 26.66
N LEU A 364 4.47 8.23 25.81
CA LEU A 364 3.06 8.08 25.50
C LEU A 364 2.32 7.12 26.46
N GLY A 365 3.05 6.35 27.27
CA GLY A 365 2.46 5.29 28.09
C GLY A 365 2.07 4.06 27.25
N LYS A 366 1.25 3.16 27.84
CA LYS A 366 0.85 1.92 27.17
C LYS A 366 -0.26 2.13 26.16
N TYR A 367 -0.11 1.51 24.98
CA TYR A 367 -1.13 1.48 23.93
C TYR A 367 -0.93 0.26 23.02
N LEU A 368 -1.95 -0.10 22.24
CA LEU A 368 -1.86 -1.15 21.23
C LEU A 368 -1.54 -0.53 19.87
N ASP A 369 -0.67 -1.18 19.10
CA ASP A 369 -0.36 -0.78 17.74
C ASP A 369 -0.15 -1.99 16.83
N HIS A 370 -0.29 -1.79 15.53
CA HIS A 370 0.08 -2.79 14.53
C HIS A 370 1.57 -2.72 14.25
N GLU A 371 2.19 -3.87 14.04
CA GLU A 371 3.57 -3.95 13.60
C GLU A 371 3.69 -4.32 12.12
N PHE A 372 4.90 -4.23 11.60
CA PHE A 372 5.20 -4.68 10.24
C PHE A 372 4.74 -6.13 10.05
N PRO A 373 3.91 -6.44 9.03
CA PRO A 373 3.15 -7.69 9.00
C PRO A 373 3.95 -8.92 8.55
N VAL A 374 5.21 -8.75 8.13
CA VAL A 374 6.08 -9.87 7.77
C VAL A 374 6.91 -10.29 8.96
N MET A 375 6.56 -11.43 9.55
CA MET A 375 7.29 -12.02 10.66
C MET A 375 8.59 -12.65 10.15
N MET A 376 9.73 -12.30 10.74
CA MET A 376 11.06 -12.81 10.34
C MET A 376 11.69 -13.63 11.45
N SER A 377 12.03 -14.89 11.16
CA SER A 377 12.44 -15.86 12.22
C SER A 377 13.74 -15.51 12.93
N LYS A 378 14.64 -14.75 12.33
CA LYS A 378 15.91 -14.31 12.92
C LYS A 378 16.00 -12.82 13.19
N THR A 379 15.30 -12.01 12.41
CA THR A 379 15.35 -10.54 12.50
C THR A 379 13.95 -9.94 12.56
N PRO A 380 13.17 -10.23 13.63
CA PRO A 380 11.78 -9.81 13.72
C PRO A 380 11.61 -8.28 13.76
N PRO A 381 10.88 -7.69 12.81
CA PRO A 381 10.46 -6.29 12.91
C PRO A 381 9.63 -6.05 14.16
N ARG A 382 9.67 -4.83 14.72
CA ARG A 382 8.93 -4.48 15.93
C ARG A 382 8.84 -2.99 16.18
N VAL A 383 7.84 -2.59 16.91
CA VAL A 383 7.74 -1.24 17.50
C VAL A 383 8.43 -1.26 18.87
N GLU A 384 9.42 -0.39 19.07
CA GLU A 384 10.15 -0.24 20.34
C GLU A 384 9.73 1.01 21.10
N TRP A 385 9.35 2.08 20.38
CA TRP A 385 8.80 3.32 20.95
C TRP A 385 7.84 4.00 19.97
N GLY A 386 6.96 4.86 20.49
CA GLY A 386 6.02 5.65 19.73
C GLY A 386 6.61 6.93 19.15
N CYS A 387 5.77 7.77 18.57
CA CYS A 387 6.16 9.07 18.05
C CYS A 387 6.59 10.03 19.16
N ARG A 388 7.26 11.13 18.79
CA ARG A 388 7.72 12.19 19.68
C ARG A 388 7.29 13.56 19.16
N ALA A 389 7.41 14.57 20.02
CA ALA A 389 7.21 15.97 19.66
C ALA A 389 8.27 16.46 18.65
N VAL A 390 7.96 17.55 17.95
CA VAL A 390 8.92 18.21 17.05
C VAL A 390 10.20 18.59 17.81
N GLY A 391 11.35 18.21 17.27
CA GLY A 391 12.65 18.54 17.85
C GLY A 391 12.97 17.83 19.16
N PHE A 392 12.24 16.79 19.52
CA PHE A 392 12.47 16.04 20.76
C PHE A 392 13.92 15.50 20.85
N ASP A 393 14.48 15.07 19.72
CA ASP A 393 15.81 14.45 19.66
C ASP A 393 16.88 15.40 19.10
N ASN A 394 16.64 16.73 19.05
CA ASN A 394 17.59 17.71 18.48
C ASN A 394 19.00 17.54 19.03
N GLU A 395 19.15 17.61 20.36
CA GLU A 395 20.45 17.53 21.04
C GLU A 395 21.09 16.16 20.81
N TYR A 396 20.31 15.09 20.93
CA TYR A 396 20.82 13.72 20.69
C TYR A 396 21.40 13.59 19.28
N ILE A 397 20.67 13.98 18.26
CA ILE A 397 21.10 13.86 16.85
C ILE A 397 22.34 14.72 16.60
N LEU A 398 22.32 15.97 17.03
CA LEU A 398 23.39 16.92 16.72
C LEU A 398 24.68 16.58 17.48
N MET A 399 24.60 16.18 18.74
CA MET A 399 25.77 15.79 19.53
C MET A 399 26.33 14.42 19.11
N HIS A 400 25.47 13.39 19.03
CA HIS A 400 25.95 12.02 18.81
C HIS A 400 26.19 11.67 17.34
N THR A 401 25.39 12.21 16.41
CA THR A 401 25.57 11.93 14.99
C THR A 401 26.57 12.89 14.33
N LEU A 402 26.48 14.18 14.65
CA LEU A 402 27.32 15.21 14.03
C LEU A 402 28.52 15.62 14.88
N GLY A 403 28.50 15.39 16.20
CA GLY A 403 29.57 15.78 17.12
C GLY A 403 29.56 17.27 17.45
N LYS A 404 28.42 17.95 17.28
CA LYS A 404 28.30 19.38 17.58
C LYS A 404 28.36 19.63 19.08
N SER A 405 29.02 20.72 19.46
CA SER A 405 29.05 21.22 20.83
C SER A 405 27.73 21.88 21.25
N GLU A 406 27.52 22.01 22.54
CA GLU A 406 26.35 22.74 23.09
C GLU A 406 26.26 24.18 22.56
N ASP A 407 27.39 24.87 22.42
CA ASP A 407 27.43 26.24 21.92
C ASP A 407 26.97 26.32 20.44
N GLU A 408 27.43 25.40 19.59
CA GLU A 408 26.99 25.30 18.20
C GLU A 408 25.49 25.02 18.11
N ILE A 409 24.97 24.14 18.96
CA ILE A 409 23.52 23.84 19.00
C ILE A 409 22.74 25.07 19.47
N GLN A 410 23.19 25.80 20.47
CA GLN A 410 22.56 27.05 20.92
C GLN A 410 22.54 28.11 19.83
N GLN A 411 23.61 28.23 19.01
CA GLN A 411 23.63 29.14 17.85
C GLN A 411 22.56 28.77 16.82
N LEU A 412 22.36 27.48 16.57
CA LEU A 412 21.31 27.01 15.65
C LEU A 412 19.89 27.34 16.16
N TYR A 413 19.67 27.26 17.48
CA TYR A 413 18.43 27.73 18.09
C TYR A 413 18.29 29.24 17.98
N TYR A 414 19.36 29.99 18.26
CA TYR A 414 19.36 31.45 18.24
C TYR A 414 19.04 32.01 16.85
N CYS A 415 19.60 31.42 15.76
CA CYS A 415 19.29 31.83 14.40
C CYS A 415 17.94 31.27 13.89
N GLY A 416 17.30 30.41 14.68
CA GLY A 416 16.02 29.78 14.36
C GLY A 416 16.10 28.69 13.28
N ALA A 417 17.30 28.15 13.06
CA ALA A 417 17.49 26.95 12.23
C ALA A 417 16.95 25.69 12.91
N LEU A 418 17.06 25.65 14.25
CA LEU A 418 16.44 24.63 15.10
C LEU A 418 15.25 25.20 15.85
N GLY A 419 14.30 24.33 16.19
CA GLY A 419 13.21 24.65 17.08
C GLY A 419 12.57 23.40 17.69
N LYS A 420 11.65 23.62 18.63
CA LYS A 420 10.93 22.57 19.35
C LYS A 420 9.45 22.88 19.44
N TRP A 421 8.63 21.85 19.65
CA TRP A 421 7.20 22.03 19.90
C TRP A 421 6.89 22.96 21.08
N ALA A 422 7.71 22.90 22.14
CA ALA A 422 7.57 23.77 23.30
C ALA A 422 7.60 25.27 22.97
N ASP A 423 8.10 25.65 21.80
CA ASP A 423 8.15 27.03 21.31
C ASP A 423 6.76 27.54 20.84
N VAL A 424 5.75 26.67 20.80
CA VAL A 424 4.35 27.01 20.48
C VAL A 424 3.54 27.08 21.77
N PRO A 425 3.20 28.26 22.29
CA PRO A 425 2.50 28.40 23.58
C PRO A 425 1.15 27.67 23.66
N THR A 426 0.50 27.50 22.53
CA THR A 426 -0.86 26.94 22.43
C THR A 426 -0.91 25.43 22.24
N ARG A 427 0.25 24.79 22.07
CA ARG A 427 0.36 23.33 21.82
C ARG A 427 1.24 22.61 22.83
N ARG A 428 1.42 23.17 24.00
CA ARG A 428 2.09 22.47 25.10
C ARG A 428 1.21 21.34 25.59
N PRO A 429 1.80 20.16 25.89
CA PRO A 429 1.11 19.19 26.72
C PRO A 429 0.55 19.90 27.93
N PRO A 430 -0.73 19.70 28.31
CA PRO A 430 -1.25 20.26 29.54
C PRO A 430 -0.33 19.87 30.70
N SER A 431 -0.02 20.84 31.56
CA SER A 431 0.84 20.63 32.73
C SER A 431 0.32 19.57 33.72
N ASN A 432 -0.93 19.15 33.55
CA ASN A 432 -1.61 18.13 34.35
C ASN A 432 -1.93 16.86 33.55
N TRP A 433 -1.29 16.60 32.41
CA TRP A 433 -1.47 15.36 31.69
C TRP A 433 -0.89 14.19 32.49
N ASP A 434 -1.77 13.27 32.88
CA ASP A 434 -1.46 12.14 33.75
C ASP A 434 -1.08 10.85 33.01
N GLY A 435 -0.87 10.94 31.69
CA GLY A 435 -0.56 9.77 30.84
C GLY A 435 -1.76 8.87 30.59
N LYS A 436 -2.95 9.19 31.08
CA LYS A 436 -4.15 8.42 30.82
C LYS A 436 -4.79 8.87 29.52
N ALA A 437 -5.24 7.88 28.76
CA ALA A 437 -6.01 8.08 27.57
C ALA A 437 -7.23 8.97 27.88
N GLY A 438 -7.31 10.08 27.18
CA GLY A 438 -8.45 10.96 27.20
C GLY A 438 -8.52 11.66 25.88
N LEU A 439 -9.61 11.47 25.15
CA LEU A 439 -9.90 12.25 23.96
C LEU A 439 -9.97 13.72 24.36
N ARG A 440 -9.01 14.47 23.86
CA ARG A 440 -9.08 15.92 23.92
C ARG A 440 -9.34 16.45 22.53
N THR A 441 -10.34 17.31 22.43
CA THR A 441 -10.50 18.10 21.21
C THR A 441 -9.30 19.05 21.14
N THR A 442 -8.62 19.11 20.00
CA THR A 442 -7.62 20.14 19.69
C THR A 442 -8.21 21.56 19.71
N LEU A 443 -9.48 21.65 19.98
CA LEU A 443 -10.29 22.83 19.86
C LEU A 443 -10.27 23.63 21.17
N ASP A 444 -9.22 24.38 21.35
CA ASP A 444 -9.45 25.69 21.97
C ASP A 444 -10.10 26.59 20.91
N LEU A 445 -11.44 26.58 20.92
CA LEU A 445 -12.27 27.40 20.04
C LEU A 445 -12.07 28.91 20.26
N SER A 446 -11.29 29.29 21.29
CA SER A 446 -10.98 30.67 21.60
C SER A 446 -9.84 31.26 20.77
N LEU A 447 -9.08 30.39 20.07
CA LEU A 447 -8.00 30.85 19.19
C LEU A 447 -8.56 31.38 17.89
N LYS A 448 -8.63 32.68 17.79
CA LYS A 448 -8.89 33.37 16.50
C LYS A 448 -7.73 33.09 15.53
N VAL A 449 -8.04 32.94 14.25
CA VAL A 449 -7.08 32.73 13.14
C VAL A 449 -5.89 33.71 13.15
N GLY A 450 -6.07 34.92 13.70
CA GLY A 450 -5.00 35.90 13.85
C GLY A 450 -4.09 35.70 15.07
N GLN A 451 -4.32 34.68 15.89
CA GLN A 451 -3.50 34.34 17.07
C GLN A 451 -2.69 33.06 16.91
N GLN A 452 -2.90 32.26 15.88
CA GLN A 452 -1.79 31.44 15.39
C GLN A 452 -0.66 32.43 15.15
N PRO A 453 0.54 32.23 15.73
CA PRO A 453 1.67 33.02 15.34
C PRO A 453 1.65 32.92 13.82
N ALA A 454 1.39 34.03 13.14
CA ALA A 454 1.57 34.08 11.72
C ALA A 454 2.95 33.48 11.59
N LEU A 455 2.98 32.20 11.20
CA LEU A 455 4.18 31.66 10.63
C LEU A 455 4.52 32.73 9.68
N ALA A 456 5.47 33.59 10.07
CA ALA A 456 5.95 34.64 9.23
C ALA A 456 6.56 33.91 8.06
N ARG A 457 5.69 33.41 7.19
CA ARG A 457 5.93 33.13 5.80
C ARG A 457 6.10 34.50 5.14
N LYS A 458 6.96 35.35 5.74
CA LYS A 458 7.89 36.06 4.96
C LYS A 458 8.66 34.95 4.24
N GLN A 459 7.98 34.38 3.23
CA GLN A 459 8.72 33.82 2.14
C GLN A 459 9.73 34.90 1.82
N ASN A 460 10.96 34.67 2.29
CA ASN A 460 12.08 35.32 1.66
C ASN A 460 11.96 34.85 0.22
N ASN A 461 11.39 35.72 -0.63
CA ASN A 461 11.25 35.53 -2.08
C ASN A 461 12.61 35.51 -2.78
N LYS A 462 13.69 35.36 -2.01
CA LYS A 462 15.04 35.16 -2.48
C LYS A 462 15.24 33.68 -2.62
N GLU A 463 15.35 33.23 -3.86
CA GLU A 463 15.83 31.92 -4.29
C GLU A 463 14.79 30.79 -4.39
N ARG A 464 13.67 31.05 -5.04
CA ARG A 464 12.97 29.97 -5.73
C ARG A 464 13.82 29.57 -6.93
N ILE A 465 14.07 28.26 -7.09
CA ILE A 465 14.65 27.74 -8.34
C ILE A 465 13.86 28.35 -9.52
N SER A 466 14.57 28.92 -10.48
CA SER A 466 13.92 29.52 -11.63
C SER A 466 13.11 28.47 -12.40
N ARG A 467 12.12 28.87 -13.17
CA ARG A 467 11.38 27.93 -14.04
C ARG A 467 12.32 27.15 -14.96
N GLU A 468 13.39 27.77 -15.41
CA GLU A 468 14.42 27.16 -16.25
C GLU A 468 15.21 26.08 -15.49
N GLN A 469 15.64 26.36 -14.26
CA GLN A 469 16.32 25.39 -13.41
C GLN A 469 15.42 24.21 -13.02
N LEU A 470 14.14 24.47 -12.74
CA LEU A 470 13.16 23.42 -12.48
C LEU A 470 12.96 22.53 -13.72
N LYS A 471 12.86 23.16 -14.90
CA LYS A 471 12.76 22.43 -16.16
C LYS A 471 14.01 21.60 -16.42
N ASP A 472 15.22 22.17 -16.25
CA ASP A 472 16.48 21.43 -16.38
C ASP A 472 16.53 20.21 -15.44
N TRP A 473 16.03 20.36 -14.20
CA TRP A 473 15.92 19.27 -13.26
C TRP A 473 14.96 18.18 -13.74
N MET A 474 13.77 18.53 -14.19
CA MET A 474 12.77 17.59 -14.72
C MET A 474 13.28 16.90 -16.00
N ASP A 475 13.92 17.63 -16.91
CA ASP A 475 14.52 17.10 -18.13
C ASP A 475 15.66 16.10 -17.80
N TRP A 476 16.46 16.41 -16.76
CA TRP A 476 17.50 15.49 -16.28
C TRP A 476 16.90 14.19 -15.73
N ILE A 477 15.85 14.27 -14.90
CA ILE A 477 15.17 13.08 -14.38
C ILE A 477 14.63 12.26 -15.55
N ARG A 478 13.80 12.86 -16.40
CA ARG A 478 13.20 12.22 -17.57
C ARG A 478 14.24 11.51 -18.43
N LYS A 479 15.38 12.12 -18.66
CA LYS A 479 16.48 11.52 -19.43
C LYS A 479 17.10 10.30 -18.75
N ASN A 480 17.11 10.26 -17.43
CA ASN A 480 17.83 9.24 -16.67
C ASN A 480 16.95 8.14 -16.10
N ASP A 481 15.64 8.35 -15.96
CA ASP A 481 14.74 7.35 -15.40
C ASP A 481 13.60 6.94 -16.36
N ASP A 482 13.61 7.40 -17.61
CA ASP A 482 12.62 7.01 -18.62
C ASP A 482 12.58 5.48 -18.76
N PRO A 483 11.44 4.82 -18.50
CA PRO A 483 11.35 3.37 -18.59
C PRO A 483 11.62 2.82 -19.99
N ARG A 484 11.53 3.64 -21.03
CA ARG A 484 11.81 3.24 -22.42
C ARG A 484 13.29 2.93 -22.68
N ILE A 485 14.20 3.48 -21.85
CA ILE A 485 15.65 3.19 -21.94
C ILE A 485 16.11 2.12 -20.93
N ALA A 486 15.17 1.53 -20.19
CA ALA A 486 15.47 0.59 -19.10
C ALA A 486 16.37 -0.58 -19.54
N HIS A 487 16.24 -1.10 -20.76
CA HIS A 487 17.03 -2.25 -21.22
C HIS A 487 18.50 -1.96 -21.46
N THR A 488 18.93 -0.73 -21.41
CA THR A 488 20.36 -0.37 -21.56
C THR A 488 21.08 -0.30 -20.22
N ARG A 489 20.38 -0.56 -19.11
CA ARG A 489 20.88 -0.39 -17.74
C ARG A 489 20.85 -1.70 -16.97
N PRO A 490 21.66 -1.85 -15.89
CA PRO A 490 21.61 -3.03 -15.03
C PRO A 490 20.26 -3.16 -14.31
N GLU A 491 20.03 -4.30 -13.70
CA GLU A 491 18.86 -4.58 -12.87
C GLU A 491 19.30 -4.73 -11.41
N ALA A 492 18.46 -4.28 -10.47
CA ALA A 492 18.82 -4.25 -9.05
C ALA A 492 19.03 -5.65 -8.45
N LEU A 493 18.29 -6.65 -8.94
CA LEU A 493 18.25 -8.01 -8.41
C LEU A 493 18.71 -9.07 -9.43
N ASP A 494 19.56 -8.72 -10.40
CA ASP A 494 20.00 -9.63 -11.46
C ASP A 494 20.83 -10.83 -10.97
N ASP A 495 21.33 -10.77 -9.73
CA ASP A 495 22.04 -11.83 -9.00
C ASP A 495 21.10 -12.76 -8.21
N ILE A 496 19.83 -12.42 -8.04
CA ILE A 496 18.86 -13.13 -7.18
C ILE A 496 18.05 -14.15 -8.01
N THR A 497 17.96 -15.37 -7.50
CA THR A 497 17.08 -16.44 -8.05
C THR A 497 15.95 -16.75 -7.07
N VAL A 498 14.71 -16.63 -7.55
CA VAL A 498 13.48 -16.87 -6.78
C VAL A 498 12.77 -18.13 -7.31
N LEU A 499 12.46 -19.06 -6.44
CA LEU A 499 11.54 -20.17 -6.73
C LEU A 499 10.13 -19.77 -6.27
N ASP A 500 9.20 -19.64 -7.19
CA ASP A 500 7.82 -19.29 -6.93
C ASP A 500 6.95 -20.56 -6.96
N LEU A 501 6.60 -21.06 -5.76
CA LEU A 501 5.73 -22.20 -5.55
C LEU A 501 4.32 -21.78 -5.10
N SER A 502 3.94 -20.50 -5.30
CA SER A 502 2.58 -20.07 -4.96
C SER A 502 1.55 -20.91 -5.73
N TYR A 503 0.50 -21.35 -5.06
CA TYR A 503 -0.51 -22.23 -5.63
C TYR A 503 -1.91 -21.77 -5.21
N LYS A 504 -2.82 -21.63 -6.16
CA LYS A 504 -4.18 -21.11 -5.97
C LYS A 504 -4.22 -19.73 -5.26
N ASN A 505 -3.12 -18.99 -5.25
CA ASN A 505 -2.97 -17.76 -4.48
C ASN A 505 -2.29 -16.69 -5.34
N PHE A 506 -2.93 -15.55 -5.47
CA PHE A 506 -2.43 -14.46 -6.28
C PHE A 506 -1.40 -13.59 -5.54
N THR A 507 -1.45 -13.52 -4.22
CA THR A 507 -0.50 -12.76 -3.39
C THR A 507 0.93 -13.20 -3.61
N GLY A 508 1.19 -14.51 -3.59
CA GLY A 508 2.54 -15.05 -3.87
C GLY A 508 2.99 -14.80 -5.30
N CYS A 509 2.06 -14.94 -6.26
CA CYS A 509 2.33 -14.61 -7.66
C CYS A 509 2.66 -13.12 -7.84
N TYR A 510 1.96 -12.23 -7.15
CA TYR A 510 2.20 -10.79 -7.16
C TYR A 510 3.54 -10.43 -6.51
N CYS A 511 3.87 -11.01 -5.35
CA CYS A 511 5.15 -10.86 -4.68
C CYS A 511 6.34 -11.17 -5.61
N SER A 512 6.31 -12.34 -6.24
CA SER A 512 7.38 -12.77 -7.15
C SER A 512 7.40 -11.96 -8.46
N SER A 513 6.26 -11.42 -8.90
CA SER A 513 6.17 -10.47 -10.01
C SER A 513 6.92 -9.18 -9.70
N MET A 514 6.72 -8.60 -8.51
CA MET A 514 7.47 -7.43 -8.06
C MET A 514 8.98 -7.66 -8.12
N LEU A 515 9.47 -8.75 -7.53
CA LEU A 515 10.90 -9.08 -7.56
C LEU A 515 11.43 -9.28 -8.98
N SER A 516 10.61 -9.84 -9.89
CA SER A 516 10.98 -10.05 -11.29
C SER A 516 11.14 -8.74 -12.08
N GLU A 517 10.36 -7.71 -11.75
CA GLU A 517 10.46 -6.38 -12.37
C GLU A 517 11.78 -5.67 -12.01
N PHE A 518 12.31 -5.91 -10.81
CA PHE A 518 13.64 -5.46 -10.39
C PHE A 518 14.78 -6.34 -10.93
N GLY A 519 14.49 -7.38 -11.70
CA GLY A 519 15.47 -8.18 -12.41
C GLY A 519 15.74 -9.57 -11.84
N ALA A 520 15.15 -9.96 -10.72
CA ALA A 520 15.32 -11.30 -10.16
C ALA A 520 14.92 -12.39 -11.16
N ARG A 521 15.71 -13.46 -11.23
CA ARG A 521 15.38 -14.65 -12.00
C ARG A 521 14.31 -15.45 -11.29
N VAL A 522 13.04 -15.26 -11.66
CA VAL A 522 11.93 -16.01 -11.07
C VAL A 522 11.63 -17.26 -11.88
N ILE A 523 11.64 -18.41 -11.21
CA ILE A 523 11.23 -19.71 -11.74
C ILE A 523 9.88 -20.04 -11.09
N ARG A 524 8.82 -19.87 -11.85
CA ARG A 524 7.46 -20.23 -11.47
C ARG A 524 7.26 -21.73 -11.65
N ILE A 525 6.86 -22.42 -10.58
CA ILE A 525 6.73 -23.87 -10.53
C ILE A 525 5.26 -24.22 -10.33
N GLU A 526 4.66 -24.87 -11.30
CA GLU A 526 3.24 -25.22 -11.34
C GLU A 526 3.07 -26.73 -11.42
N PRO A 527 1.92 -27.29 -11.02
CA PRO A 527 1.62 -28.68 -11.30
C PRO A 527 1.55 -28.92 -12.84
N PRO A 528 1.68 -30.17 -13.33
CA PRO A 528 1.69 -30.47 -14.78
C PRO A 528 0.46 -29.96 -15.54
N GLU A 529 -0.68 -29.87 -14.89
CA GLU A 529 -1.94 -29.31 -15.42
C GLU A 529 -2.02 -27.77 -15.37
N GLY A 530 -1.06 -27.10 -14.73
CA GLY A 530 -1.05 -25.66 -14.49
C GLY A 530 -1.76 -25.25 -13.20
N ASP A 531 -1.61 -23.98 -12.82
CA ASP A 531 -2.26 -23.40 -11.64
C ASP A 531 -3.65 -22.88 -11.98
N PHE A 532 -4.59 -23.07 -11.05
CA PHE A 532 -5.97 -22.56 -11.13
C PHE A 532 -6.02 -21.03 -11.38
N ILE A 533 -5.09 -20.25 -10.82
CA ILE A 533 -5.07 -18.78 -10.98
C ILE A 533 -4.97 -18.32 -12.43
N ARG A 534 -4.52 -19.18 -13.35
CA ARG A 534 -4.52 -18.90 -14.81
C ARG A 534 -5.92 -18.68 -15.37
N THR A 535 -6.93 -19.22 -14.71
CA THR A 535 -8.35 -19.08 -15.08
C THR A 535 -9.07 -17.96 -14.35
N CYS A 536 -8.41 -17.29 -13.38
CA CYS A 536 -8.95 -16.12 -12.69
C CYS A 536 -8.87 -14.91 -13.61
N THR A 537 -9.98 -14.60 -14.30
CA THR A 537 -10.04 -13.59 -15.36
C THR A 537 -11.41 -12.94 -15.42
N PRO A 538 -11.52 -11.62 -15.67
CA PRO A 538 -12.80 -10.94 -15.65
C PRO A 538 -13.75 -11.53 -16.71
N TYR A 539 -14.97 -11.82 -16.28
CA TYR A 539 -16.06 -12.37 -17.11
C TYR A 539 -15.71 -13.70 -17.81
N GLY A 540 -14.66 -14.40 -17.38
CA GLY A 540 -14.18 -15.64 -18.02
C GLY A 540 -13.46 -15.43 -19.35
N ILE A 541 -12.98 -14.22 -19.64
CA ILE A 541 -12.30 -13.87 -20.88
C ILE A 541 -10.83 -14.34 -20.82
N LEU A 542 -10.47 -15.22 -21.75
CA LEU A 542 -9.10 -15.65 -21.96
C LEU A 542 -8.53 -14.99 -23.23
N TYR A 543 -7.26 -14.59 -23.16
CA TYR A 543 -6.51 -14.14 -24.33
C TYR A 543 -5.42 -15.15 -24.67
N LYS A 544 -5.54 -15.78 -25.85
CA LYS A 544 -4.63 -16.85 -26.31
C LYS A 544 -4.45 -17.96 -25.25
N GLY A 545 -5.54 -18.30 -24.55
CA GLY A 545 -5.56 -19.36 -23.55
C GLY A 545 -5.23 -18.95 -22.12
N GLU A 546 -4.80 -17.72 -21.87
CA GLU A 546 -4.41 -17.22 -20.55
C GLU A 546 -5.39 -16.18 -19.99
N GLY A 547 -5.59 -16.20 -18.69
CA GLY A 547 -6.37 -15.18 -17.98
C GLY A 547 -5.66 -13.83 -17.92
N LEU A 548 -6.44 -12.74 -17.98
CA LEU A 548 -5.89 -11.38 -18.08
C LEU A 548 -5.07 -10.96 -16.86
N ASN A 549 -5.46 -11.42 -15.66
CA ASN A 549 -4.66 -11.23 -14.45
C ASN A 549 -3.30 -11.93 -14.56
N TYR A 550 -3.30 -13.15 -15.04
CA TYR A 550 -2.08 -13.95 -15.16
C TYR A 550 -1.15 -13.44 -16.26
N LEU A 551 -1.70 -12.89 -17.35
CA LEU A 551 -0.93 -12.17 -18.36
C LEU A 551 -0.10 -11.04 -17.73
N SER A 552 -0.70 -10.30 -16.81
CA SER A 552 -0.02 -9.23 -16.09
C SER A 552 1.02 -9.76 -15.10
N GLU A 553 0.66 -10.73 -14.23
CA GLU A 553 1.50 -11.12 -13.09
C GLU A 553 2.37 -12.37 -13.33
N GLY A 554 2.24 -13.00 -14.48
CA GLY A 554 3.21 -13.97 -14.99
C GLY A 554 4.45 -13.33 -15.62
N ARG A 555 4.53 -11.97 -15.62
CA ARG A 555 5.59 -11.20 -16.29
C ARG A 555 6.99 -11.55 -15.78
N ASN A 556 7.95 -11.55 -16.69
CA ASN A 556 9.38 -11.82 -16.44
C ASN A 556 9.70 -13.18 -15.81
N LYS A 557 8.71 -14.05 -15.58
CA LYS A 557 8.91 -15.36 -14.95
C LYS A 557 9.20 -16.44 -16.02
N ARG A 558 9.98 -17.43 -15.64
CA ARG A 558 10.15 -18.69 -16.38
C ARG A 558 9.21 -19.73 -15.78
N HIS A 559 8.41 -20.37 -16.63
CA HIS A 559 7.35 -21.28 -16.23
C HIS A 559 7.73 -22.72 -16.46
N ILE A 560 7.84 -23.48 -15.35
CA ILE A 560 8.07 -24.92 -15.39
C ILE A 560 6.95 -25.67 -14.69
N THR A 561 6.79 -26.94 -15.07
CA THR A 561 5.87 -27.86 -14.39
C THR A 561 6.62 -28.82 -13.50
N LEU A 562 6.03 -29.11 -12.32
CA LEU A 562 6.59 -30.08 -11.38
C LEU A 562 5.51 -30.60 -10.42
N ASN A 563 5.34 -31.91 -10.37
CA ASN A 563 4.42 -32.58 -9.46
C ASN A 563 5.08 -32.78 -8.10
N LEU A 564 4.75 -31.93 -7.10
CA LEU A 564 5.29 -32.00 -5.73
C LEU A 564 4.63 -33.09 -4.87
N GLU A 565 3.51 -33.65 -5.28
CA GLU A 565 2.91 -34.81 -4.60
C GLU A 565 3.78 -36.05 -4.77
N LYS A 566 4.56 -36.12 -5.85
CA LYS A 566 5.48 -37.23 -6.11
C LYS A 566 6.87 -36.98 -5.51
N SER A 567 7.48 -38.05 -4.97
CA SER A 567 8.79 -37.97 -4.32
C SER A 567 9.91 -37.53 -5.26
N GLU A 568 9.85 -37.91 -6.53
CA GLU A 568 10.79 -37.44 -7.58
C GLU A 568 10.68 -35.96 -7.79
N GLY A 569 9.47 -35.38 -7.79
CA GLY A 569 9.27 -33.94 -7.88
C GLY A 569 9.91 -33.19 -6.72
N ARG A 570 9.75 -33.69 -5.48
CA ARG A 570 10.40 -33.12 -4.29
C ARG A 570 11.92 -33.21 -4.29
N LYS A 571 12.50 -34.26 -4.90
CA LYS A 571 13.97 -34.31 -5.12
C LYS A 571 14.43 -33.21 -6.06
N ILE A 572 13.64 -32.92 -7.11
CA ILE A 572 13.96 -31.87 -8.06
C ILE A 572 13.93 -30.47 -7.41
N ILE A 573 12.93 -30.18 -6.53
CA ILE A 573 12.89 -28.95 -5.76
C ILE A 573 14.17 -28.79 -4.93
N LYS A 574 14.66 -29.84 -4.27
CA LYS A 574 15.90 -29.78 -3.50
C LYS A 574 17.10 -29.38 -4.36
N SER A 575 17.21 -29.91 -5.58
CA SER A 575 18.26 -29.51 -6.52
C SER A 575 18.11 -28.06 -7.04
N LEU A 576 16.90 -27.53 -7.13
CA LEU A 576 16.68 -26.13 -7.47
C LEU A 576 17.06 -25.21 -6.31
N VAL A 577 16.73 -25.58 -5.07
CA VAL A 577 17.03 -24.85 -3.85
C VAL A 577 18.54 -24.68 -3.62
N GLU A 578 19.39 -25.64 -4.03
CA GLU A 578 20.85 -25.50 -3.98
C GLU A 578 21.36 -24.24 -4.71
N LYS A 579 20.60 -23.74 -5.69
CA LYS A 579 20.94 -22.61 -6.54
C LYS A 579 20.02 -21.41 -6.39
N ALA A 580 19.10 -21.46 -5.44
CA ALA A 580 18.11 -20.40 -5.21
C ALA A 580 18.45 -19.52 -4.01
N ASP A 581 18.08 -18.27 -4.08
CA ASP A 581 18.22 -17.30 -2.99
C ASP A 581 16.95 -17.22 -2.16
N VAL A 582 15.80 -17.30 -2.83
CA VAL A 582 14.47 -17.11 -2.24
C VAL A 582 13.56 -18.24 -2.70
N LEU A 583 12.71 -18.72 -1.80
CA LEU A 583 11.57 -19.58 -2.11
C LEU A 583 10.32 -18.92 -1.56
N VAL A 584 9.30 -18.71 -2.42
CA VAL A 584 7.98 -18.21 -2.05
C VAL A 584 6.97 -19.35 -2.17
N GLU A 585 6.18 -19.60 -1.13
CA GLU A 585 5.13 -20.62 -1.11
C GLU A 585 3.85 -20.11 -0.45
N THR A 586 2.72 -20.75 -0.77
CA THR A 586 1.40 -20.38 -0.26
C THR A 586 0.56 -21.57 0.19
N PHE A 587 1.20 -22.67 0.51
CA PHE A 587 0.51 -23.87 0.98
C PHE A 587 0.04 -23.72 2.43
N SER A 588 -1.02 -24.41 2.78
CA SER A 588 -1.48 -24.46 4.17
C SER A 588 -0.37 -24.93 5.11
N PRO A 589 -0.30 -24.39 6.34
CA PRO A 589 0.74 -24.75 7.30
C PRO A 589 0.93 -26.25 7.46
N GLY A 590 2.18 -26.71 7.40
CA GLY A 590 2.57 -28.12 7.53
C GLY A 590 2.59 -28.92 6.23
N VAL A 591 2.10 -28.42 5.10
CA VAL A 591 2.14 -29.15 3.81
C VAL A 591 3.57 -29.33 3.32
N MET A 592 4.37 -28.29 3.29
CA MET A 592 5.77 -28.34 2.87
C MET A 592 6.61 -29.25 3.77
N GLU A 593 6.38 -29.18 5.07
CA GLU A 593 7.02 -30.04 6.08
C GLU A 593 6.66 -31.53 5.88
N ASN A 594 5.39 -31.84 5.66
CA ASN A 594 4.92 -33.20 5.39
C ASN A 594 5.54 -33.74 4.09
N TRP A 595 5.81 -32.89 3.13
CA TRP A 595 6.51 -33.26 1.91
C TRP A 595 8.03 -33.40 2.10
N GLY A 596 8.59 -33.04 3.25
CA GLY A 596 10.03 -33.07 3.53
C GLY A 596 10.83 -31.98 2.77
N ILE A 597 10.16 -30.87 2.47
CA ILE A 597 10.69 -29.67 1.80
C ILE A 597 10.26 -28.37 2.51
N GLY A 598 9.97 -28.44 3.83
CA GLY A 598 9.78 -27.25 4.66
C GLY A 598 11.11 -26.54 4.95
N TYR A 599 11.04 -25.39 5.61
CA TYR A 599 12.20 -24.53 5.86
C TYR A 599 13.38 -25.29 6.53
N GLU A 600 13.14 -26.05 7.60
CA GLU A 600 14.21 -26.73 8.35
C GLU A 600 14.93 -27.80 7.51
N GLN A 601 14.21 -28.45 6.58
CA GLN A 601 14.82 -29.40 5.65
C GLN A 601 15.62 -28.71 4.55
N LEU A 602 15.08 -27.63 3.98
CA LEU A 602 15.72 -26.91 2.88
C LEU A 602 16.90 -26.05 3.35
N LYS A 603 16.85 -25.52 4.57
CA LYS A 603 17.97 -24.83 5.23
C LYS A 603 19.21 -25.72 5.37
N GLY A 604 19.02 -27.06 5.57
CA GLY A 604 20.11 -28.03 5.60
C GLY A 604 20.80 -28.19 4.23
N ILE A 605 20.13 -27.86 3.14
CA ILE A 605 20.66 -27.89 1.77
C ILE A 605 21.28 -26.53 1.41
N ASN A 606 20.58 -25.45 1.70
CA ASN A 606 21.00 -24.07 1.47
C ASN A 606 20.81 -23.22 2.73
N PRO A 607 21.84 -23.05 3.55
CA PRO A 607 21.75 -22.25 4.78
C PRO A 607 21.46 -20.76 4.54
N GLY A 608 21.69 -20.26 3.32
CA GLY A 608 21.43 -18.88 2.91
C GLY A 608 20.02 -18.63 2.35
N LEU A 609 19.16 -19.67 2.31
CA LEU A 609 17.82 -19.56 1.73
C LEU A 609 16.92 -18.63 2.53
N ILE A 610 16.27 -17.68 1.85
CA ILE A 610 15.14 -16.93 2.36
C ILE A 610 13.87 -17.72 1.99
N PHE A 611 13.13 -18.21 2.99
CA PHE A 611 11.93 -19.03 2.81
C PHE A 611 10.71 -18.23 3.22
N ALA A 612 9.90 -17.81 2.26
CA ALA A 612 8.77 -16.90 2.43
C ALA A 612 7.43 -17.66 2.31
N SER A 613 6.68 -17.76 3.40
CA SER A 613 5.35 -18.37 3.47
C SER A 613 4.27 -17.31 3.55
N ILE A 614 3.25 -17.42 2.70
CA ILE A 614 2.09 -16.52 2.66
C ILE A 614 0.82 -17.33 2.81
N THR A 615 0.04 -17.05 3.84
CA THR A 615 -1.22 -17.75 4.12
C THR A 615 -2.26 -16.78 4.68
N PRO A 616 -3.56 -17.12 4.70
CA PRO A 616 -4.57 -16.22 5.26
C PRO A 616 -4.33 -15.85 6.72
N PHE A 617 -3.85 -16.79 7.54
CA PHE A 617 -3.78 -16.67 9.00
C PHE A 617 -2.38 -16.93 9.59
N GLY A 618 -1.36 -17.14 8.77
CA GLY A 618 0.03 -17.36 9.19
C GLY A 618 0.36 -18.82 9.55
N GLN A 619 1.67 -19.09 9.70
CA GLN A 619 2.23 -20.42 10.00
C GLN A 619 2.14 -20.79 11.49
N PHE A 620 1.82 -19.84 12.35
CA PHE A 620 1.64 -20.05 13.81
C PHE A 620 0.47 -19.20 14.32
N GLY A 621 0.09 -19.38 15.57
CA GLY A 621 -1.08 -18.75 16.17
C GLY A 621 -2.27 -19.69 16.29
N PRO A 622 -3.39 -19.24 16.88
CA PRO A 622 -4.60 -20.05 17.06
C PRO A 622 -5.19 -20.63 15.77
N MET A 623 -5.15 -19.84 14.69
CA MET A 623 -5.73 -20.22 13.39
C MET A 623 -4.76 -20.97 12.46
N LYS A 624 -3.56 -21.34 12.89
CA LYS A 624 -2.57 -22.07 12.07
C LYS A 624 -3.06 -23.40 11.45
N LYS A 625 -4.14 -23.97 12.01
CA LYS A 625 -4.74 -25.20 11.50
C LYS A 625 -5.82 -24.97 10.45
N SER A 626 -6.21 -23.73 10.25
CA SER A 626 -7.21 -23.38 9.23
C SER A 626 -6.73 -23.80 7.84
N ARG A 627 -7.65 -24.35 7.08
CA ARG A 627 -7.45 -24.76 5.68
C ARG A 627 -8.24 -23.89 4.72
N MET A 628 -8.82 -22.81 5.22
CA MET A 628 -9.52 -21.86 4.36
C MET A 628 -8.52 -21.27 3.34
N PRO A 629 -8.87 -21.24 2.05
CA PRO A 629 -8.04 -20.61 1.04
C PRO A 629 -8.06 -19.08 1.18
N ASP A 630 -7.09 -18.43 0.56
CA ASP A 630 -6.92 -16.97 0.56
C ASP A 630 -7.54 -16.32 -0.68
N TYR A 631 -8.46 -15.37 -0.47
CA TYR A 631 -9.07 -14.57 -1.53
C TYR A 631 -9.18 -13.10 -1.13
N ASP A 632 -9.04 -12.21 -2.13
CA ASP A 632 -9.05 -10.75 -1.96
C ASP A 632 -10.20 -10.23 -1.08
N ASN A 633 -11.44 -10.65 -1.37
CA ASN A 633 -12.62 -10.19 -0.62
C ASN A 633 -12.64 -10.69 0.84
N VAL A 634 -12.10 -11.88 1.11
CA VAL A 634 -12.03 -12.47 2.45
C VAL A 634 -10.92 -11.77 3.26
N THR A 635 -9.78 -11.50 2.65
CA THR A 635 -8.70 -10.70 3.26
C THR A 635 -9.19 -9.30 3.62
N GLN A 636 -9.89 -8.62 2.70
CA GLN A 636 -10.45 -7.29 2.96
C GLN A 636 -11.50 -7.32 4.07
N ALA A 637 -12.38 -8.32 4.08
CA ALA A 637 -13.40 -8.47 5.10
C ALA A 637 -12.82 -8.60 6.52
N ARG A 638 -11.79 -9.45 6.69
CA ARG A 638 -11.21 -9.71 8.01
C ARG A 638 -10.29 -8.59 8.52
N SER A 639 -9.87 -7.69 7.67
CA SER A 639 -8.94 -6.60 8.04
C SER A 639 -9.59 -5.41 8.75
N GLY A 640 -10.91 -5.33 8.82
CA GLY A 640 -11.62 -4.15 9.33
C GLY A 640 -11.85 -3.05 8.28
N VAL A 641 -11.10 -3.07 7.17
CA VAL A 641 -11.13 -2.02 6.13
C VAL A 641 -12.47 -1.96 5.42
N GLN A 642 -13.03 -3.13 5.08
CA GLN A 642 -14.28 -3.21 4.34
C GLN A 642 -15.46 -2.66 5.13
N SER A 643 -15.51 -2.87 6.45
CA SER A 643 -16.61 -2.37 7.29
C SER A 643 -16.68 -0.85 7.34
N ALA A 644 -15.52 -0.18 7.26
CA ALA A 644 -15.40 1.27 7.32
C ALA A 644 -15.53 1.95 5.94
N THR A 645 -15.60 1.19 4.85
CA THR A 645 -15.71 1.68 3.47
C THR A 645 -17.16 1.46 2.97
N GLY A 646 -17.77 2.46 2.37
CA GLY A 646 -19.10 2.37 1.78
C GLY A 646 -20.00 3.57 2.09
N GLU A 647 -21.11 3.64 1.39
CA GLU A 647 -22.15 4.62 1.65
C GLU A 647 -22.88 4.32 2.97
N VAL A 648 -23.41 5.36 3.60
CA VAL A 648 -24.14 5.24 4.86
C VAL A 648 -25.59 4.86 4.55
N LEU A 649 -26.10 3.86 5.26
CA LEU A 649 -27.53 3.54 5.19
C LEU A 649 -28.36 4.72 5.76
N PRO A 650 -29.29 5.30 5.00
CA PRO A 650 -30.12 6.39 5.53
C PRO A 650 -30.95 5.94 6.73
N GLU A 651 -31.12 6.84 7.69
CA GLU A 651 -31.86 6.56 8.93
C GLU A 651 -33.28 6.03 8.63
N GLY A 652 -33.66 4.95 9.31
CA GLY A 652 -34.95 4.31 9.15
C GLY A 652 -35.15 3.53 7.84
N LYS A 653 -34.08 3.37 7.04
CA LYS A 653 -34.06 2.58 5.82
C LYS A 653 -33.46 1.19 6.01
N SER A 654 -33.67 0.33 5.03
CA SER A 654 -33.17 -1.04 5.02
C SER A 654 -32.14 -1.26 3.89
N TYR A 655 -31.24 -2.23 4.04
CA TYR A 655 -30.33 -2.67 2.98
C TYR A 655 -31.07 -3.27 1.76
N ASP A 656 -32.34 -3.67 1.90
CA ASP A 656 -33.14 -4.15 0.76
C ASP A 656 -33.59 -2.99 -0.12
N GLU A 657 -33.84 -1.81 0.47
CA GLU A 657 -34.15 -0.57 -0.26
C GLU A 657 -32.90 0.11 -0.82
N TYR A 658 -31.75 -0.01 -0.09
CA TYR A 658 -30.46 0.64 -0.41
C TYR A 658 -29.32 -0.39 -0.45
N PRO A 659 -29.32 -1.34 -1.40
CA PRO A 659 -28.37 -2.46 -1.41
C PRO A 659 -26.91 -2.06 -1.64
N TRP A 660 -26.65 -0.82 -2.05
CA TRP A 660 -25.28 -0.28 -2.23
C TRP A 660 -24.70 0.35 -0.97
N THR A 661 -25.44 0.40 0.12
CA THR A 661 -24.98 0.95 1.41
C THR A 661 -24.35 -0.12 2.34
N VAL A 662 -24.09 -1.30 1.81
CA VAL A 662 -23.40 -2.38 2.53
C VAL A 662 -21.90 -2.10 2.70
N PRO A 663 -21.20 -2.77 3.64
CA PRO A 663 -19.73 -2.74 3.69
C PRO A 663 -19.11 -3.05 2.33
N THR A 664 -18.24 -2.16 1.84
CA THR A 664 -17.79 -2.19 0.45
C THR A 664 -16.28 -2.50 0.38
N LYS A 665 -15.91 -3.50 -0.42
CA LYS A 665 -14.49 -3.79 -0.68
C LYS A 665 -13.86 -2.69 -1.54
N ALA A 666 -12.57 -2.47 -1.31
CA ALA A 666 -11.76 -1.54 -2.09
C ALA A 666 -11.32 -2.18 -3.42
N GLY A 667 -11.47 -1.48 -4.52
CA GLY A 667 -10.93 -1.74 -5.85
C GLY A 667 -10.74 -3.21 -6.29
N PRO A 668 -10.10 -3.45 -7.42
CA PRO A 668 -9.80 -4.82 -7.85
C PRO A 668 -8.52 -5.33 -7.18
N TRP A 669 -8.61 -6.41 -6.41
CA TRP A 669 -7.52 -7.26 -5.90
C TRP A 669 -6.44 -6.57 -5.05
N ILE A 670 -6.74 -5.46 -4.41
CA ILE A 670 -5.80 -4.77 -3.53
C ILE A 670 -5.49 -5.61 -2.26
N GLY A 671 -6.45 -6.40 -1.78
CA GLY A 671 -6.25 -7.34 -0.67
C GLY A 671 -5.30 -8.50 -1.00
N TRP A 672 -4.89 -8.65 -2.26
CA TRP A 672 -3.82 -9.54 -2.71
C TRP A 672 -2.55 -8.79 -3.11
N ALA A 673 -2.68 -7.65 -3.78
CA ALA A 673 -1.54 -6.87 -4.26
C ALA A 673 -0.72 -6.27 -3.11
N GLN A 674 -1.39 -5.70 -2.13
CA GLN A 674 -0.72 -5.08 -0.98
C GLN A 674 0.04 -6.10 -0.11
N PRO A 675 -0.55 -7.25 0.32
CA PRO A 675 0.21 -8.27 1.04
C PRO A 675 1.40 -8.80 0.22
N GLY A 676 1.21 -9.02 -1.08
CA GLY A 676 2.30 -9.45 -1.96
C GLY A 676 3.47 -8.47 -1.99
N THR A 677 3.17 -7.17 -1.94
CA THR A 677 4.20 -6.12 -1.86
C THR A 677 4.89 -6.10 -0.50
N PHE A 678 4.16 -6.25 0.61
CA PHE A 678 4.78 -6.37 1.94
C PHE A 678 5.73 -7.55 2.03
N MET A 679 5.35 -8.71 1.50
CA MET A 679 6.26 -9.86 1.48
C MET A 679 7.51 -9.58 0.64
N ALA A 680 7.39 -8.90 -0.50
CA ALA A 680 8.55 -8.52 -1.32
C ALA A 680 9.48 -7.56 -0.56
N VAL A 681 8.96 -6.58 0.19
CA VAL A 681 9.73 -5.70 1.10
C VAL A 681 10.44 -6.53 2.16
N GLY A 682 9.74 -7.44 2.82
CA GLY A 682 10.31 -8.35 3.81
C GLY A 682 11.43 -9.23 3.25
N ILE A 683 11.27 -9.76 2.04
CA ILE A 683 12.31 -10.53 1.35
C ILE A 683 13.56 -9.68 1.10
N LEU A 684 13.39 -8.43 0.63
CA LEU A 684 14.54 -7.53 0.38
C LEU A 684 15.28 -7.16 1.67
N ALA A 685 14.57 -6.89 2.75
CA ALA A 685 15.18 -6.65 4.06
C ALA A 685 15.94 -7.88 4.57
N ALA A 686 15.38 -9.08 4.39
CA ALA A 686 16.05 -10.33 4.75
C ALA A 686 17.27 -10.61 3.86
N LEU A 687 17.23 -10.27 2.58
CA LEU A 687 18.38 -10.35 1.66
C LEU A 687 19.49 -9.38 2.04
N TYR A 688 19.15 -8.15 2.44
CA TYR A 688 20.11 -7.18 2.95
C TYR A 688 20.82 -7.73 4.19
N TRP A 689 20.08 -8.23 5.19
CA TRP A 689 20.64 -8.84 6.38
C TRP A 689 21.49 -10.06 6.05
N ARG A 690 21.06 -10.93 5.12
CA ARG A 690 21.86 -12.08 4.62
C ARG A 690 23.19 -11.63 4.02
N GLY A 691 23.23 -10.51 3.33
CA GLY A 691 24.45 -9.92 2.79
C GLY A 691 25.53 -9.68 3.87
N ILE A 692 25.09 -9.37 5.10
CA ILE A 692 25.96 -9.12 6.26
C ILE A 692 26.20 -10.41 7.04
N SER A 693 25.15 -11.13 7.44
CA SER A 693 25.22 -12.29 8.32
C SER A 693 25.64 -13.58 7.62
N LYS A 694 25.48 -13.67 6.31
CA LYS A 694 25.61 -14.87 5.46
C LYS A 694 24.57 -15.96 5.75
N GLU A 695 23.52 -15.66 6.50
CA GLU A 695 22.49 -16.59 6.90
C GLU A 695 21.13 -16.25 6.27
N GLY A 696 20.41 -17.27 5.82
CA GLY A 696 19.01 -17.17 5.44
C GLY A 696 18.06 -17.27 6.63
N GLN A 697 16.78 -17.04 6.40
CA GLN A 697 15.74 -17.13 7.42
C GLN A 697 14.35 -17.44 6.83
N ALA A 698 13.44 -17.89 7.69
CA ALA A 698 12.02 -18.03 7.34
C ALA A 698 11.29 -16.70 7.57
N LEU A 699 10.40 -16.39 6.63
CA LEU A 699 9.44 -15.29 6.70
C LEU A 699 8.03 -15.88 6.70
N ASP A 700 7.16 -15.32 7.51
CA ASP A 700 5.75 -15.71 7.61
C ASP A 700 4.86 -14.46 7.56
N MET A 701 3.86 -14.49 6.71
CA MET A 701 2.89 -13.40 6.62
C MET A 701 1.47 -13.94 6.53
N ALA A 702 0.60 -13.41 7.38
CA ALA A 702 -0.84 -13.56 7.25
C ALA A 702 -1.38 -12.43 6.37
N THR A 703 -2.10 -12.78 5.27
CA THR A 703 -2.64 -11.75 4.37
C THR A 703 -3.65 -10.85 5.07
N THR A 704 -4.45 -11.41 5.98
CA THR A 704 -5.43 -10.68 6.80
C THR A 704 -4.79 -9.64 7.72
N GLU A 705 -3.67 -9.97 8.37
CA GLU A 705 -2.87 -9.04 9.18
C GLU A 705 -2.25 -7.95 8.29
N SER A 706 -1.68 -8.39 7.17
CA SER A 706 -1.01 -7.48 6.26
C SER A 706 -1.95 -6.40 5.74
N TYR A 707 -3.18 -6.75 5.36
CA TYR A 707 -4.13 -5.75 4.89
C TYR A 707 -4.67 -4.86 6.02
N ALA A 708 -4.81 -5.40 7.24
CA ALA A 708 -5.17 -4.62 8.43
C ALA A 708 -4.12 -3.56 8.79
N ARG A 709 -2.84 -3.72 8.38
CA ARG A 709 -1.78 -2.73 8.59
C ARG A 709 -2.06 -1.38 7.91
N PHE A 710 -2.93 -1.34 6.91
CA PHE A 710 -3.37 -0.09 6.29
C PHE A 710 -4.49 0.63 7.06
N ASP A 711 -4.99 0.03 8.14
CA ASP A 711 -5.93 0.69 9.05
C ASP A 711 -5.19 1.66 9.99
N ASP A 712 -4.70 2.74 9.38
CA ASP A 712 -3.68 3.67 9.88
C ASP A 712 -4.04 4.44 11.16
N TYR A 713 -5.29 4.47 11.59
CA TYR A 713 -5.69 5.10 12.83
C TYR A 713 -6.83 4.39 13.57
N ALA A 714 -7.55 3.48 12.94
CA ALA A 714 -8.80 2.98 13.51
C ALA A 714 -8.58 2.12 14.75
N ALA A 715 -7.48 1.36 14.83
CA ALA A 715 -7.15 0.58 16.02
C ALA A 715 -6.85 1.47 17.24
N LEU A 716 -5.99 2.48 17.08
CA LEU A 716 -5.71 3.47 18.13
C LEU A 716 -6.97 4.28 18.49
N TRP A 717 -7.74 4.67 17.48
CA TRP A 717 -9.02 5.35 17.68
C TRP A 717 -9.98 4.54 18.53
N TYR A 718 -10.21 3.26 18.19
CA TYR A 718 -11.09 2.38 18.96
C TYR A 718 -10.59 2.17 20.39
N GLN A 719 -9.29 1.97 20.57
CA GLN A 719 -8.69 1.78 21.88
C GLN A 719 -8.91 2.99 22.81
N GLU A 720 -8.74 4.20 22.28
CA GLU A 720 -8.84 5.43 23.09
C GLU A 720 -10.30 5.86 23.34
N THR A 721 -11.20 5.55 22.39
CA THR A 721 -12.58 6.07 22.43
C THR A 721 -13.63 5.03 22.74
N GLY A 722 -13.35 3.76 22.48
CA GLY A 722 -14.36 2.71 22.42
C GLY A 722 -15.31 2.82 21.21
N ILE A 723 -15.07 3.78 20.29
CA ILE A 723 -15.94 4.03 19.15
C ILE A 723 -15.43 3.23 17.94
N VAL A 724 -16.30 2.41 17.36
CA VAL A 724 -16.02 1.68 16.13
C VAL A 724 -15.99 2.66 14.95
N CYS A 725 -14.99 2.51 14.09
CA CYS A 725 -14.96 3.25 12.83
C CYS A 725 -16.08 2.78 11.90
N GLU A 726 -17.00 3.67 11.59
CA GLU A 726 -18.14 3.40 10.71
C GLU A 726 -17.92 3.97 9.30
N ARG A 727 -18.77 3.53 8.36
CA ARG A 727 -18.85 4.11 7.02
C ARG A 727 -19.25 5.59 7.08
N PHE A 728 -18.62 6.39 6.26
CA PHE A 728 -18.88 7.83 6.19
C PHE A 728 -19.17 8.31 4.75
N GLY A 729 -19.46 7.37 3.84
CA GLY A 729 -19.68 7.65 2.42
C GLY A 729 -18.44 8.19 1.75
N SER A 730 -18.65 9.14 0.86
CA SER A 730 -17.56 9.84 0.16
C SER A 730 -16.85 10.91 0.96
N LEU A 731 -17.30 11.21 2.18
CA LEU A 731 -16.68 12.17 3.11
C LEU A 731 -15.47 11.55 3.83
N ASP A 732 -14.73 12.36 4.56
CA ASP A 732 -13.59 11.94 5.36
C ASP A 732 -13.73 12.35 6.82
N THR A 733 -13.38 11.48 7.74
CA THR A 733 -13.48 11.76 9.16
C THR A 733 -12.34 12.62 9.69
N ALA A 734 -11.20 12.62 9.02
CA ALA A 734 -9.98 13.34 9.43
C ALA A 734 -9.66 14.54 8.52
N GLY A 735 -10.49 14.85 7.55
CA GLY A 735 -10.26 15.94 6.61
C GLY A 735 -11.53 16.67 6.17
N TRP A 736 -11.45 17.99 6.04
CA TRP A 736 -12.43 18.83 5.40
C TRP A 736 -11.73 19.94 4.60
N LEU A 737 -12.09 20.24 3.40
CA LEU A 737 -12.97 19.55 2.44
C LEU A 737 -12.18 18.36 1.88
N TYR A 738 -12.63 17.11 2.05
CA TYR A 738 -11.91 15.91 1.58
C TYR A 738 -12.92 14.84 1.15
N CYS A 739 -13.43 14.96 -0.08
CA CYS A 739 -14.57 14.14 -0.51
C CYS A 739 -14.64 14.01 -2.03
N PHE A 740 -15.40 13.02 -2.51
CA PHE A 740 -15.87 13.00 -3.89
C PHE A 740 -17.20 13.75 -3.99
N ALA A 741 -17.21 14.83 -4.76
CA ALA A 741 -18.37 15.68 -4.98
C ALA A 741 -18.97 15.42 -6.37
N PRO A 742 -20.29 15.26 -6.49
CA PRO A 742 -20.94 15.02 -7.77
C PRO A 742 -20.88 16.26 -8.67
N THR A 743 -20.78 16.03 -9.99
CA THR A 743 -20.78 17.06 -11.03
C THR A 743 -21.87 16.79 -12.07
N LYS A 744 -21.92 17.57 -13.16
CA LYS A 744 -22.85 17.30 -14.28
C LYS A 744 -22.56 15.98 -15.00
N ASP A 745 -21.30 15.62 -15.11
CA ASP A 745 -20.80 14.50 -15.95
C ASP A 745 -20.10 13.39 -15.17
N GLY A 746 -20.10 13.45 -13.82
CA GLY A 746 -19.48 12.44 -12.98
C GLY A 746 -19.25 12.91 -11.56
N ALA A 747 -17.99 12.89 -11.13
CA ALA A 747 -17.57 13.38 -9.83
C ALA A 747 -16.16 13.95 -9.89
N VAL A 748 -15.87 14.86 -8.97
CA VAL A 748 -14.51 15.36 -8.69
C VAL A 748 -14.14 15.06 -7.25
N PHE A 749 -12.85 14.82 -7.03
CA PHE A 749 -12.27 14.89 -5.71
C PHE A 749 -12.06 16.36 -5.32
N LEU A 750 -12.45 16.72 -4.12
CA LEU A 750 -12.16 18.00 -3.48
C LEU A 750 -11.27 17.74 -2.27
N GLY A 751 -10.10 18.40 -2.21
CA GLY A 751 -9.14 18.22 -1.13
C GLY A 751 -8.67 19.55 -0.53
N GLY A 752 -9.07 19.81 0.71
CA GLY A 752 -8.65 21.00 1.46
C GLY A 752 -8.32 20.65 2.90
N LEU A 753 -7.03 20.48 3.21
CA LEU A 753 -6.55 20.10 4.54
C LEU A 753 -6.16 21.29 5.41
N ARG A 754 -6.47 22.52 4.99
CA ARG A 754 -6.22 23.76 5.73
C ARG A 754 -7.36 24.73 5.54
N LEU A 755 -7.57 25.60 6.53
CA LEU A 755 -8.66 26.57 6.50
C LEU A 755 -8.63 27.43 5.23
N GLU A 756 -7.46 27.91 4.85
CA GLU A 756 -7.31 28.76 3.66
C GLU A 756 -7.68 28.03 2.36
N MET A 757 -7.55 26.71 2.31
CA MET A 757 -7.97 25.92 1.15
C MET A 757 -9.50 25.80 1.08
N TRP A 758 -10.15 25.66 2.23
CA TRP A 758 -11.61 25.71 2.31
C TRP A 758 -12.16 27.10 1.96
N GLN A 759 -11.53 28.18 2.48
CA GLN A 759 -11.86 29.54 2.09
C GLN A 759 -11.64 29.79 0.60
N ALA A 760 -10.55 29.27 0.03
CA ALA A 760 -10.28 29.35 -1.42
C ALA A 760 -11.39 28.66 -2.23
N PHE A 761 -11.95 27.54 -1.75
CA PHE A 761 -13.06 26.90 -2.41
C PHE A 761 -14.34 27.76 -2.40
N ALA A 762 -14.65 28.38 -1.27
CA ALA A 762 -15.79 29.30 -1.16
C ALA A 762 -15.65 30.47 -2.14
N ASP A 763 -14.44 31.03 -2.26
CA ASP A 763 -14.15 32.11 -3.19
C ASP A 763 -14.20 31.66 -4.66
N MET A 764 -13.64 30.50 -4.98
CA MET A 764 -13.71 29.87 -6.31
C MET A 764 -15.15 29.71 -6.80
N MET A 765 -16.05 29.36 -5.88
CA MET A 765 -17.47 29.14 -6.19
C MET A 765 -18.27 30.43 -6.15
N GLY A 766 -17.66 31.60 -5.88
CA GLY A 766 -18.34 32.88 -5.72
C GLY A 766 -19.26 32.93 -4.50
N LYS A 767 -18.96 32.13 -3.48
CA LYS A 767 -19.77 31.95 -2.27
C LYS A 767 -19.14 32.56 -1.01
N TRP A 768 -18.12 33.39 -1.13
CA TRP A 768 -17.39 33.95 0.00
C TRP A 768 -18.32 34.60 1.03
N GLU A 769 -19.19 35.52 0.60
CA GLU A 769 -20.11 36.22 1.47
C GLU A 769 -21.30 35.32 1.90
N GLU A 770 -21.88 34.55 0.97
CA GLU A 770 -23.04 33.70 1.22
C GLU A 770 -22.71 32.61 2.25
N TRP A 771 -21.50 32.05 2.21
CA TRP A 771 -21.04 31.02 3.15
C TRP A 771 -20.35 31.62 4.38
N GLY A 772 -20.21 32.94 4.47
CA GLY A 772 -19.62 33.64 5.60
C GLY A 772 -18.14 33.28 5.83
N ALA A 773 -17.36 33.14 4.75
CA ALA A 773 -15.99 32.63 4.80
C ALA A 773 -15.05 33.48 5.67
N ASP A 774 -15.32 34.77 5.84
CA ASP A 774 -14.56 35.68 6.73
C ASP A 774 -14.76 35.35 8.24
N SER A 775 -15.85 34.65 8.58
CA SER A 775 -16.15 34.30 9.96
C SER A 775 -15.53 32.98 10.40
N TRP A 776 -14.97 32.21 9.48
CA TRP A 776 -14.37 30.92 9.79
C TRP A 776 -13.05 31.09 10.51
N THR A 777 -12.91 30.47 11.67
CA THR A 777 -11.77 30.66 12.56
C THR A 777 -10.80 29.47 12.59
N THR A 778 -11.28 28.29 12.25
CA THR A 778 -10.48 27.06 12.26
C THR A 778 -11.12 25.96 11.40
N LEU A 779 -10.28 25.14 10.76
CA LEU A 779 -10.73 24.01 9.96
C LEU A 779 -11.32 22.89 10.83
N GLN A 780 -10.81 22.72 12.05
CA GLN A 780 -11.23 21.62 12.94
C GLN A 780 -12.72 21.64 13.29
N VAL A 781 -13.36 22.82 13.28
CA VAL A 781 -14.83 22.91 13.46
C VAL A 781 -15.54 22.13 12.35
N PHE A 782 -15.08 22.30 11.11
CA PHE A 782 -15.67 21.65 9.94
C PHE A 782 -15.34 20.15 9.83
N MET A 783 -14.36 19.67 10.60
CA MET A 783 -14.09 18.22 10.70
C MET A 783 -15.13 17.47 11.52
N ARG A 784 -15.94 18.16 12.33
CA ARG A 784 -17.01 17.52 13.12
C ARG A 784 -18.06 16.94 12.19
N GLU A 785 -18.57 15.76 12.54
CA GLU A 785 -19.57 15.07 11.74
C GLU A 785 -20.79 15.95 11.42
N GLU A 786 -21.32 16.65 12.42
CA GLU A 786 -22.48 17.54 12.30
C GLU A 786 -22.25 18.65 11.26
N GLU A 787 -21.08 19.29 11.30
CA GLU A 787 -20.73 20.34 10.36
C GLU A 787 -20.50 19.78 8.93
N GLN A 788 -19.87 18.63 8.79
CA GLN A 788 -19.70 18.01 7.49
C GLN A 788 -21.06 17.63 6.86
N ARG A 789 -21.98 17.05 7.65
CA ARG A 789 -23.34 16.73 7.20
C ARG A 789 -24.15 17.98 6.82
N LYS A 790 -23.90 19.12 7.44
CA LYS A 790 -24.49 20.42 7.10
C LYS A 790 -23.91 21.00 5.81
N TRP A 791 -22.58 20.98 5.64
CA TRP A 791 -21.90 21.64 4.53
C TRP A 791 -21.85 20.80 3.25
N ALA A 792 -21.74 19.49 3.33
CA ALA A 792 -21.62 18.64 2.16
C ALA A 792 -22.78 18.80 1.15
N PRO A 793 -24.07 18.86 1.56
CA PRO A 793 -25.15 19.10 0.62
C PRO A 793 -25.04 20.44 -0.13
N LEU A 794 -24.58 21.51 0.54
CA LEU A 794 -24.38 22.83 -0.06
C LEU A 794 -23.27 22.81 -1.10
N VAL A 795 -22.13 22.17 -0.76
CA VAL A 795 -21.02 21.97 -1.68
C VAL A 795 -21.45 21.13 -2.88
N PHE A 796 -22.15 20.03 -2.66
CA PHE A 796 -22.63 19.14 -3.74
C PHE A 796 -23.66 19.78 -4.64
N ALA A 797 -24.53 20.64 -4.10
CA ALA A 797 -25.45 21.43 -4.92
C ALA A 797 -24.72 22.42 -5.82
N GLU A 798 -23.62 22.99 -5.34
CA GLU A 798 -22.80 23.91 -6.11
C GLU A 798 -21.99 23.19 -7.19
N THR A 799 -21.29 22.10 -6.86
CA THR A 799 -20.45 21.35 -7.81
C THR A 799 -21.27 20.72 -8.96
N ARG A 800 -22.52 20.33 -8.74
CA ARG A 800 -23.43 19.82 -9.79
C ARG A 800 -23.74 20.83 -10.89
N LYS A 801 -23.38 22.10 -10.72
CA LYS A 801 -23.55 23.13 -11.76
C LYS A 801 -22.43 23.12 -12.81
N TYR A 802 -21.38 22.33 -12.60
CA TYR A 802 -20.18 22.28 -13.41
C TYR A 802 -19.86 20.86 -13.88
N THR A 803 -19.14 20.75 -14.99
CA THR A 803 -18.49 19.49 -15.40
C THR A 803 -17.18 19.30 -14.62
N ASN A 804 -16.63 18.06 -14.64
CA ASN A 804 -15.33 17.75 -14.05
C ASN A 804 -14.25 18.72 -14.57
N GLN A 805 -14.18 18.90 -15.88
CA GLN A 805 -13.15 19.74 -16.52
C GLN A 805 -13.32 21.23 -16.20
N GLU A 806 -14.55 21.73 -16.10
CA GLU A 806 -14.80 23.12 -15.70
C GLU A 806 -14.28 23.40 -14.30
N LEU A 807 -14.56 22.51 -13.32
CA LEU A 807 -14.08 22.67 -11.95
C LEU A 807 -12.54 22.58 -11.85
N VAL A 808 -11.91 21.66 -12.58
CA VAL A 808 -10.45 21.56 -12.65
C VAL A 808 -9.85 22.85 -13.21
N ASN A 809 -10.40 23.38 -14.29
CA ASN A 809 -9.93 24.62 -14.90
C ASN A 809 -10.10 25.82 -13.96
N ILE A 810 -11.24 25.92 -13.27
CA ILE A 810 -11.47 26.98 -12.27
C ILE A 810 -10.41 26.92 -11.17
N SER A 811 -10.08 25.74 -10.64
CA SER A 811 -9.05 25.58 -9.61
C SER A 811 -7.65 25.99 -10.11
N ILE A 812 -7.30 25.59 -11.33
CA ILE A 812 -6.02 25.98 -11.96
C ILE A 812 -5.93 27.49 -12.15
N GLU A 813 -6.96 28.11 -12.66
CA GLU A 813 -7.01 29.57 -12.83
C GLU A 813 -7.02 30.31 -11.49
N TYR A 814 -7.74 29.79 -10.50
CA TYR A 814 -7.75 30.38 -9.16
C TYR A 814 -6.36 30.33 -8.51
N SER A 815 -5.61 29.25 -8.69
CA SER A 815 -4.23 29.17 -8.17
C SER A 815 -3.28 30.23 -8.72
N LYS A 816 -3.62 30.82 -9.87
CA LYS A 816 -2.82 31.89 -10.52
C LYS A 816 -3.22 33.28 -10.09
N LYS A 817 -4.51 33.56 -9.94
CA LYS A 817 -5.06 34.91 -9.77
C LYS A 817 -6.22 35.03 -8.77
N GLY A 818 -6.55 33.98 -8.04
CA GLY A 818 -7.58 34.03 -7.01
C GLY A 818 -7.20 34.90 -5.82
N ARG A 819 -8.18 35.23 -4.99
CA ARG A 819 -8.02 36.06 -3.77
C ARG A 819 -6.96 35.51 -2.82
N LEU A 820 -6.85 34.18 -2.71
CA LEU A 820 -5.88 33.51 -1.84
C LEU A 820 -4.72 32.85 -2.62
N ALA A 821 -4.57 33.15 -3.92
CA ALA A 821 -3.51 32.57 -4.74
C ALA A 821 -2.11 32.73 -4.08
N PRO A 822 -1.23 31.74 -4.16
CA PRO A 822 -1.35 30.48 -4.90
C PRO A 822 -2.11 29.34 -4.16
N ILE A 823 -2.75 29.63 -3.03
CA ILE A 823 -3.52 28.64 -2.28
C ILE A 823 -4.81 28.37 -3.07
N THR A 824 -5.10 27.11 -3.27
CA THR A 824 -6.34 26.60 -3.89
C THR A 824 -6.72 25.27 -3.29
N THR A 825 -7.99 24.87 -3.43
CA THR A 825 -8.45 23.52 -3.13
C THR A 825 -7.94 22.57 -4.21
N VAL A 826 -7.54 21.37 -3.83
CA VAL A 826 -7.26 20.29 -4.80
C VAL A 826 -8.56 19.92 -5.47
N VAL A 827 -8.60 19.99 -6.79
CA VAL A 827 -9.73 19.51 -7.61
C VAL A 827 -9.18 18.52 -8.62
N ALA A 828 -9.65 17.27 -8.54
CA ALA A 828 -9.21 16.19 -9.41
C ALA A 828 -10.42 15.43 -9.97
N PRO A 829 -10.46 15.07 -11.27
CA PRO A 829 -11.56 14.29 -11.81
C PRO A 829 -11.54 12.87 -11.24
N VAL A 830 -12.70 12.23 -11.12
CA VAL A 830 -12.78 10.80 -10.91
C VAL A 830 -12.95 10.15 -12.28
N CYS A 831 -11.83 9.59 -12.76
CA CYS A 831 -11.74 9.02 -14.10
C CYS A 831 -12.33 7.59 -14.14
N SER A 832 -12.92 7.22 -15.25
CA SER A 832 -13.12 5.82 -15.63
C SER A 832 -11.79 5.20 -16.08
N PRO A 833 -11.59 3.88 -16.01
CA PRO A 833 -10.30 3.24 -16.30
C PRO A 833 -9.74 3.48 -17.71
N ASP A 834 -10.56 3.81 -18.68
CA ASP A 834 -10.09 4.11 -20.05
C ASP A 834 -9.49 5.52 -20.20
N GLU A 835 -9.83 6.45 -19.32
CA GLU A 835 -9.33 7.81 -19.38
C GLU A 835 -7.84 7.91 -19.06
N PRO A 836 -7.30 7.27 -17.98
CA PRO A 836 -5.85 7.25 -17.75
C PRO A 836 -5.05 6.66 -18.91
N MET A 837 -5.57 5.66 -19.60
CA MET A 837 -4.88 5.06 -20.77
C MET A 837 -4.75 6.00 -21.98
N LYS A 838 -5.52 7.07 -22.00
CA LYS A 838 -5.53 8.10 -23.07
C LYS A 838 -4.86 9.41 -22.60
N ASP A 839 -4.61 9.54 -21.31
CA ASP A 839 -4.07 10.76 -20.72
C ASP A 839 -2.61 10.97 -21.11
N PRO A 840 -2.28 12.13 -21.73
CA PRO A 840 -0.94 12.43 -22.21
C PRO A 840 0.15 12.34 -21.11
N ASN A 841 -0.18 12.69 -19.87
CA ASN A 841 0.76 12.62 -18.75
C ASN A 841 1.24 11.19 -18.49
N TRP A 842 0.33 10.23 -18.41
CA TRP A 842 0.67 8.83 -18.13
C TRP A 842 1.29 8.13 -19.32
N LEU A 843 0.90 8.51 -20.55
CA LEU A 843 1.52 8.02 -21.77
C LEU A 843 2.97 8.50 -21.90
N ASP A 844 3.22 9.80 -21.64
CA ASP A 844 4.57 10.37 -21.68
C ASP A 844 5.48 9.73 -20.61
N ARG A 845 4.96 9.50 -19.43
CA ARG A 845 5.68 8.84 -18.33
C ARG A 845 5.91 7.33 -18.55
N GLY A 846 5.38 6.76 -19.63
CA GLY A 846 5.59 5.36 -20.00
C GLY A 846 4.76 4.33 -19.23
N MET A 847 3.74 4.77 -18.48
CA MET A 847 2.91 3.87 -17.65
C MET A 847 2.19 2.80 -18.46
N PHE A 848 1.74 3.14 -19.65
CA PHE A 848 1.01 2.27 -20.57
C PHE A 848 1.79 1.90 -21.84
N THR A 849 3.13 1.90 -21.78
CA THR A 849 3.94 1.44 -22.89
C THR A 849 3.68 -0.03 -23.18
N PRO A 850 3.30 -0.41 -24.43
CA PRO A 850 3.02 -1.81 -24.73
C PRO A 850 4.26 -2.70 -24.59
N VAL A 851 4.09 -3.86 -23.98
CA VAL A 851 5.10 -4.93 -23.96
C VAL A 851 5.00 -5.70 -25.27
N LYS A 852 6.11 -5.78 -26.01
CA LYS A 852 6.21 -6.56 -27.24
C LYS A 852 6.61 -8.00 -26.91
N ASP A 853 5.60 -8.86 -26.77
CA ASP A 853 5.81 -10.25 -26.43
C ASP A 853 5.76 -11.15 -27.68
N PRO A 854 6.75 -12.04 -27.88
CA PRO A 854 6.79 -12.89 -29.07
C PRO A 854 5.64 -13.91 -29.18
N LEU A 855 5.00 -14.27 -28.06
CA LEU A 855 3.89 -15.22 -28.03
C LEU A 855 2.53 -14.51 -28.07
N TYR A 856 2.41 -13.44 -27.30
CA TYR A 856 1.12 -12.76 -27.07
C TYR A 856 0.95 -11.50 -27.93
N GLY A 857 2.02 -10.98 -28.56
CA GLY A 857 1.98 -9.74 -29.32
C GLY A 857 2.16 -8.51 -28.43
N GLU A 858 1.63 -7.38 -28.84
CA GLU A 858 1.70 -6.13 -28.08
C GLU A 858 0.58 -6.07 -27.04
N LEU A 859 0.97 -6.04 -25.76
CA LEU A 859 0.03 -5.97 -24.63
C LEU A 859 0.31 -4.79 -23.71
N ILE A 860 -0.75 -4.08 -23.35
CA ILE A 860 -0.69 -3.03 -22.35
C ILE A 860 -0.91 -3.68 -20.97
N VAL A 861 0.14 -3.63 -20.16
CA VAL A 861 0.09 -3.94 -18.74
C VAL A 861 0.69 -2.75 -18.00
N ALA A 862 0.27 -2.50 -16.76
CA ALA A 862 0.86 -1.42 -15.99
C ALA A 862 2.38 -1.59 -15.88
N GLN A 863 3.12 -0.54 -16.24
CA GLN A 863 4.59 -0.53 -16.30
C GLN A 863 5.17 0.28 -15.12
N ALA A 864 6.41 0.34 -15.09
CA ALA A 864 7.40 1.16 -14.38
C ALA A 864 6.85 2.31 -13.50
N GLN A 865 6.16 1.97 -12.43
CA GLN A 865 5.76 2.92 -11.38
C GLN A 865 6.97 3.39 -10.52
N HIS A 866 8.04 2.60 -10.45
CA HIS A 866 9.31 3.00 -9.86
C HIS A 866 10.27 3.44 -10.97
N LYS A 867 10.61 4.72 -11.00
CA LYS A 867 11.58 5.25 -11.95
C LYS A 867 12.91 5.42 -11.25
N MET A 868 13.90 4.65 -11.67
CA MET A 868 15.19 4.48 -11.00
C MET A 868 16.33 4.77 -11.97
N THR A 869 17.20 5.71 -11.61
CA THR A 869 18.22 6.22 -12.55
C THR A 869 19.38 5.27 -12.85
N GLU A 870 19.70 4.33 -11.98
CA GLU A 870 20.77 3.33 -12.23
C GLU A 870 20.20 1.96 -12.61
N THR A 871 19.11 1.55 -11.96
CA THR A 871 18.54 0.19 -12.11
C THR A 871 17.03 0.24 -12.40
N PRO A 872 16.60 0.82 -13.52
CA PRO A 872 15.18 0.97 -13.83
C PRO A 872 14.50 -0.39 -13.98
N ILE A 873 13.29 -0.49 -13.42
CA ILE A 873 12.45 -1.68 -13.55
C ILE A 873 11.91 -1.81 -14.97
N ARG A 874 11.60 -3.05 -15.39
CA ARG A 874 11.07 -3.31 -16.74
C ARG A 874 10.29 -4.60 -16.84
N THR A 875 9.32 -4.62 -17.74
CA THR A 875 8.64 -5.84 -18.18
C THR A 875 9.27 -6.31 -19.49
N LYS A 876 9.99 -7.44 -19.47
CA LYS A 876 10.68 -8.02 -20.65
C LYS A 876 9.74 -8.87 -21.49
N TRP A 877 8.80 -9.55 -20.84
CA TRP A 877 7.71 -10.34 -21.44
C TRP A 877 6.56 -10.44 -20.45
N VAL A 878 5.37 -10.76 -20.93
CA VAL A 878 4.22 -11.12 -20.09
C VAL A 878 4.33 -12.57 -19.62
N CYS A 879 3.28 -13.26 -19.29
CA CYS A 879 3.37 -14.66 -18.85
C CYS A 879 3.94 -15.63 -19.91
N ARG A 880 4.13 -16.86 -19.54
CA ARG A 880 4.46 -17.98 -20.44
C ARG A 880 3.44 -19.10 -20.31
N PRO A 881 3.21 -19.90 -21.36
CA PRO A 881 2.40 -21.12 -21.28
C PRO A 881 2.93 -22.10 -20.23
N ILE A 882 2.06 -22.99 -19.79
CA ILE A 882 2.39 -24.05 -18.82
C ILE A 882 3.59 -24.86 -19.31
N GLY A 883 4.65 -24.96 -18.49
CA GLY A 883 5.85 -25.75 -18.79
C GLY A 883 6.70 -25.25 -19.95
N TYR A 884 6.46 -24.02 -20.45
CA TYR A 884 7.18 -23.45 -21.59
C TYR A 884 8.68 -23.48 -21.40
N ASP A 885 9.17 -23.23 -20.22
CA ASP A 885 10.60 -23.18 -19.89
C ASP A 885 11.17 -24.51 -19.34
N ASN A 886 10.42 -25.63 -19.39
CA ASN A 886 10.90 -26.93 -18.89
C ASN A 886 12.27 -27.32 -19.48
N GLU A 887 12.44 -27.21 -20.77
CA GLU A 887 13.73 -27.55 -21.41
C GLU A 887 14.85 -26.60 -20.98
N HIS A 888 14.55 -25.31 -20.86
CA HIS A 888 15.55 -24.34 -20.47
C HIS A 888 16.02 -24.60 -19.01
N ILE A 889 15.10 -24.86 -18.09
CA ILE A 889 15.47 -25.05 -16.67
C ILE A 889 16.06 -26.44 -16.44
N TYR A 890 15.44 -27.51 -16.95
CA TYR A 890 15.90 -28.85 -16.66
C TYR A 890 17.19 -29.25 -17.42
N LEU A 891 17.31 -28.86 -18.69
CA LEU A 891 18.47 -29.21 -19.47
C LEU A 891 19.63 -28.23 -19.27
N LYS A 892 19.37 -26.93 -19.36
CA LYS A 892 20.45 -25.94 -19.34
C LYS A 892 20.83 -25.49 -17.91
N TYR A 893 19.83 -25.21 -17.07
CA TYR A 893 20.10 -24.69 -15.72
C TYR A 893 20.48 -25.79 -14.74
N LEU A 894 19.80 -26.95 -14.77
CA LEU A 894 20.16 -28.13 -13.97
C LEU A 894 21.18 -29.07 -14.65
N GLY A 895 21.44 -28.92 -15.96
CA GLY A 895 22.42 -29.70 -16.68
C GLY A 895 22.02 -31.17 -16.98
N TRP A 896 20.71 -31.46 -17.05
CA TRP A 896 20.25 -32.83 -17.27
C TRP A 896 20.21 -33.19 -18.76
N GLY A 897 20.31 -34.49 -19.03
CA GLY A 897 20.19 -34.98 -20.42
C GLY A 897 18.74 -35.06 -20.89
N PRO A 898 18.50 -34.99 -22.23
CA PRO A 898 17.16 -35.10 -22.83
C PRO A 898 16.40 -36.38 -22.48
N SER A 899 17.12 -37.49 -22.27
CA SER A 899 16.53 -38.79 -21.89
C SER A 899 15.83 -38.73 -20.53
N LYS A 900 16.44 -38.03 -19.54
CA LYS A 900 15.86 -37.81 -18.22
C LYS A 900 14.59 -36.95 -18.30
N LEU A 901 14.59 -35.93 -19.15
CA LEU A 901 13.41 -35.08 -19.34
C LEU A 901 12.24 -35.90 -19.92
N LYS A 902 12.49 -36.72 -20.93
CA LYS A 902 11.47 -37.63 -21.51
C LYS A 902 10.94 -38.63 -20.48
N GLU A 903 11.79 -39.19 -19.64
CA GLU A 903 11.39 -40.07 -18.53
C GLU A 903 10.48 -39.36 -17.53
N LEU A 904 10.82 -38.16 -17.09
CA LEU A 904 10.05 -37.38 -16.15
C LEU A 904 8.66 -37.01 -16.70
N LYS A 905 8.58 -36.63 -17.97
CA LYS A 905 7.29 -36.41 -18.67
C LYS A 905 6.44 -37.70 -18.69
N ARG A 906 7.03 -38.84 -19.06
CA ARG A 906 6.31 -40.12 -19.09
C ARG A 906 5.78 -40.53 -17.72
N LYS A 907 6.49 -40.19 -16.62
CA LYS A 907 6.08 -40.46 -15.26
C LYS A 907 5.06 -39.44 -14.70
N GLY A 908 4.74 -38.37 -15.44
CA GLY A 908 3.90 -37.27 -14.98
C GLY A 908 4.51 -36.53 -13.80
N ILE A 909 5.83 -36.32 -13.84
CA ILE A 909 6.56 -35.52 -12.85
C ILE A 909 6.61 -34.05 -13.31
N ILE A 910 6.72 -33.84 -14.62
CA ILE A 910 6.80 -32.55 -15.29
C ILE A 910 5.85 -32.48 -16.46
#